data_a80b1506dd7a6dede61f7dcba38ac333
#
_entry.id   a80b1506dd7a6dede61f7dcba38ac333
#
_cell.length_a   1.000
_cell.length_b   1.000
_cell.length_c   1.000
_cell.angle_alpha   90.00
_cell.angle_beta   90.00
_cell.angle_gamma   90.00
#
_symmetry.space_group_name_H-M   'P 1'
#
loop_
_entity.id
_entity.type
_entity.pdbx_description
1 polymer ?
#
loop_
_entity_poly.entity_id
_entity_poly.type
_entity_poly.pdbx_seq_one_letter_code
_entity_poly.pdbx_strand_id
1 'polypeptide(L)'
;MSKPILQAPLSVNAIRALVIDVTNKANSGHPGMAIGSAPILYTLFTKYLVANPEKPDWVNRDRFVLSAGHASALLYSTLHLAGYNITMDDLKAFRQLNSITPGHPEVTDTPGVDATTGPLGQGLAQAVGMALAEEAIRAQHPEVPFFGHYTYCLVGDGCLQEGISQEAISFAGHQKLKRLIVFYDANKVTLDGPLDLSFSEDVKKRFQASGWNVLVVKNGNNVKDLTRKIARARRSKQKPTLIIVSTIIGQGSRKAGTSAVHGSPLGQDDGSYAKGTYNYPYAPFEIPNEVYSEFASTFGERAKKAQKDWDDKIANLENSNNHAYKAFMAAFSDNSHELIFDEIPEYTDGFNESTRKTSGTILNMVHNEVPFLMGGSADVASSVMTKISGLSGTDFTPENRGGRNINFGIREAAMAAIQNGMLLHGGLRTYVGTFLVFSDYMKNAIRVAALSKVPAIYLFSHDTVALGEDGPTHQPIEQLAMLRAIPNVNVWRPADARETATAWKQAMLSKKTPTALILSRQNLPTLVGSNYNDASKGGYVISKEVKKLDFTLIATGSEVSLALKAKEELLKDKIDVRVVSLPSMEVFKTQDEDYINEVLGKDYNKRIAIELLSPFGWHEFAKHTFTISRFGLSAPMKDVLESLEYTPEALANKVREILGVKKEVKKDVKEEAKKETNEVVKEEAEKETKEIVKEEVEKEVKEEIAKEAVEEDKKEVEVKE
;
A
#
# COMPACT_ATOMS: atom_id res chain seq x y z
N MET A 1 -0.01 18.42 53.17
CA MET A 1 -0.30 19.55 52.27
C MET A 1 -1.25 19.09 51.21
N SER A 2 -2.47 19.61 51.12
CA SER A 2 -3.41 19.34 50.04
C SER A 2 -2.80 19.78 48.72
N LYS A 3 -2.64 18.86 47.75
CA LYS A 3 -2.18 19.21 46.38
C LYS A 3 -3.17 20.23 45.79
N PRO A 4 -2.69 21.23 45.06
CA PRO A 4 -3.57 22.19 44.44
C PRO A 4 -4.54 21.50 43.48
N ILE A 5 -5.83 21.80 43.64
CA ILE A 5 -6.90 21.38 42.74
C ILE A 5 -6.55 21.86 41.32
N LEU A 6 -6.59 20.95 40.33
CA LEU A 6 -6.37 21.29 38.94
C LEU A 6 -7.53 22.16 38.44
N GLN A 7 -7.27 23.44 38.22
CA GLN A 7 -8.24 24.35 37.61
C GLN A 7 -8.40 24.05 36.13
N ALA A 8 -9.43 23.28 35.78
CA ALA A 8 -9.83 22.99 34.40
C ALA A 8 -11.36 23.14 34.29
N PRO A 9 -11.92 23.40 33.09
CA PRO A 9 -13.35 23.35 32.86
C PRO A 9 -13.96 22.03 33.32
N LEU A 10 -15.20 22.05 33.82
CA LEU A 10 -15.90 20.84 34.26
C LEU A 10 -15.92 19.76 33.16
N SER A 11 -16.16 20.15 31.90
CA SER A 11 -16.19 19.24 30.76
C SER A 11 -14.85 18.60 30.46
N VAL A 12 -13.71 19.25 30.70
CA VAL A 12 -12.38 18.62 30.62
C VAL A 12 -12.25 17.52 31.68
N ASN A 13 -12.73 17.80 32.89
CA ASN A 13 -12.67 16.85 34.00
C ASN A 13 -13.66 15.68 33.78
N ALA A 14 -14.81 15.94 33.15
CA ALA A 14 -15.75 14.89 32.71
C ALA A 14 -15.13 13.93 31.69
N ILE A 15 -14.42 14.44 30.66
CA ILE A 15 -13.67 13.61 29.71
C ILE A 15 -12.65 12.75 30.45
N ARG A 16 -11.86 13.33 31.37
CA ARG A 16 -10.86 12.58 32.16
C ARG A 16 -11.51 11.51 33.02
N ALA A 17 -12.64 11.82 33.67
CA ALA A 17 -13.37 10.87 34.49
C ALA A 17 -13.89 9.69 33.65
N LEU A 18 -14.48 9.94 32.48
CA LEU A 18 -14.93 8.89 31.55
C LEU A 18 -13.77 8.00 31.10
N VAL A 19 -12.63 8.61 30.75
CA VAL A 19 -11.43 7.82 30.38
C VAL A 19 -11.01 6.87 31.50
N ILE A 20 -11.02 7.34 32.74
CA ILE A 20 -10.71 6.51 33.92
C ILE A 20 -11.76 5.41 34.08
N ASP A 21 -13.05 5.73 34.01
CA ASP A 21 -14.13 4.78 34.24
C ASP A 21 -14.17 3.70 33.15
N VAL A 22 -14.02 4.10 31.89
CA VAL A 22 -14.01 3.22 30.71
C VAL A 22 -12.86 2.22 30.80
N THR A 23 -11.64 2.70 31.06
CA THR A 23 -10.47 1.82 31.12
C THR A 23 -10.46 0.94 32.37
N ASN A 24 -10.91 1.44 33.52
CA ASN A 24 -11.04 0.67 34.76
C ASN A 24 -12.09 -0.43 34.62
N LYS A 25 -13.28 -0.11 34.04
CA LYS A 25 -14.33 -1.11 33.81
C LYS A 25 -13.88 -2.22 32.90
N ALA A 26 -13.21 -1.88 31.82
CA ALA A 26 -12.66 -2.87 30.88
C ALA A 26 -11.46 -3.64 31.45
N ASN A 27 -10.89 -3.18 32.55
CA ASN A 27 -9.62 -3.63 33.11
C ASN A 27 -8.52 -3.68 32.03
N SER A 28 -8.60 -2.80 31.05
CA SER A 28 -7.71 -2.74 29.88
C SER A 28 -7.79 -1.37 29.23
N GLY A 29 -6.66 -0.85 28.73
CA GLY A 29 -6.62 0.42 28.00
C GLY A 29 -5.43 1.30 28.39
N HIS A 30 -5.33 2.46 27.74
CA HIS A 30 -4.22 3.40 27.87
C HIS A 30 -4.75 4.75 28.39
N PRO A 31 -4.94 4.91 29.71
CA PRO A 31 -5.53 6.12 30.25
C PRO A 31 -4.59 7.33 30.25
N GLY A 32 -3.28 7.09 30.30
CA GLY A 32 -2.30 8.13 30.61
C GLY A 32 -2.29 9.31 29.64
N MET A 33 -2.03 9.05 28.35
CA MET A 33 -2.09 10.07 27.29
C MET A 33 -3.52 10.64 27.16
N ALA A 34 -4.51 9.77 27.23
CA ALA A 34 -5.92 10.15 27.12
C ALA A 34 -6.33 11.21 28.15
N ILE A 35 -5.93 11.03 29.42
CA ILE A 35 -6.16 12.01 30.52
C ILE A 35 -5.38 13.31 30.26
N GLY A 36 -4.11 13.20 29.85
CA GLY A 36 -3.24 14.36 29.60
C GLY A 36 -3.75 15.24 28.46
N SER A 37 -4.26 14.64 27.41
CA SER A 37 -4.71 15.29 26.18
C SER A 37 -6.18 15.74 26.21
N ALA A 38 -6.95 15.47 27.26
CA ALA A 38 -8.36 15.86 27.35
C ALA A 38 -8.61 17.37 27.08
N PRO A 39 -7.77 18.32 27.54
CA PRO A 39 -7.96 19.73 27.22
C PRO A 39 -7.80 20.08 25.74
N ILE A 40 -7.01 19.27 24.99
CA ILE A 40 -6.79 19.44 23.52
C ILE A 40 -8.10 19.15 22.80
N LEU A 41 -8.71 17.97 23.03
CA LEU A 41 -9.97 17.59 22.39
C LEU A 41 -11.13 18.47 22.84
N TYR A 42 -11.26 18.76 24.14
CA TYR A 42 -12.23 19.70 24.62
C TYR A 42 -12.14 21.04 23.86
N THR A 43 -10.94 21.63 23.77
CA THR A 43 -10.77 22.92 23.11
C THR A 43 -11.07 22.81 21.60
N LEU A 44 -10.64 21.75 20.95
CA LEU A 44 -10.90 21.52 19.54
C LEU A 44 -12.41 21.42 19.27
N PHE A 45 -13.10 20.51 19.95
CA PHE A 45 -14.53 20.27 19.76
C PHE A 45 -15.40 21.46 20.14
N THR A 46 -15.21 22.04 21.31
CA THR A 46 -16.07 23.16 21.77
C THR A 46 -15.81 24.47 21.04
N LYS A 47 -14.62 24.70 20.45
CA LYS A 47 -14.27 26.02 19.90
C LYS A 47 -14.07 26.02 18.36
N TYR A 48 -13.67 24.93 17.73
CA TYR A 48 -13.17 24.97 16.36
C TYR A 48 -13.72 23.93 15.41
N LEU A 49 -13.77 22.64 15.80
CA LEU A 49 -14.14 21.55 14.92
C LEU A 49 -15.55 21.78 14.33
N VAL A 50 -15.66 21.67 13.02
CA VAL A 50 -16.91 21.77 12.26
C VAL A 50 -17.24 20.39 11.72
N ALA A 51 -18.11 19.67 12.41
CA ALA A 51 -18.64 18.38 12.01
C ALA A 51 -20.04 18.23 12.58
N ASN A 52 -20.88 17.37 11.99
CA ASN A 52 -22.24 17.16 12.45
C ASN A 52 -22.43 15.73 12.99
N PRO A 53 -22.69 15.52 14.28
CA PRO A 53 -22.88 14.20 14.85
C PRO A 53 -24.10 13.45 14.29
N GLU A 54 -25.12 14.19 13.78
CA GLU A 54 -26.30 13.62 13.12
C GLU A 54 -26.02 13.19 11.68
N LYS A 55 -24.94 13.72 11.04
CA LYS A 55 -24.47 13.40 9.69
C LYS A 55 -22.95 13.19 9.70
N PRO A 56 -22.44 12.11 10.31
CA PRO A 56 -21.00 11.91 10.52
C PRO A 56 -20.20 11.75 9.22
N ASP A 57 -20.86 11.45 8.12
CA ASP A 57 -20.33 11.32 6.77
C ASP A 57 -20.40 12.60 5.92
N TRP A 58 -20.88 13.72 6.48
CA TRP A 58 -20.97 14.99 5.76
C TRP A 58 -19.66 15.38 5.07
N VAL A 59 -19.72 15.57 3.75
CA VAL A 59 -18.52 15.69 2.90
C VAL A 59 -17.64 16.91 3.24
N ASN A 60 -18.22 18.04 3.67
CA ASN A 60 -17.46 19.25 4.00
C ASN A 60 -17.15 19.42 5.50
N ARG A 61 -17.24 18.35 6.29
CA ARG A 61 -16.85 18.39 7.71
C ARG A 61 -15.33 18.50 7.86
N ASP A 62 -14.86 19.13 8.94
CA ASP A 62 -13.49 18.97 9.40
C ASP A 62 -13.22 17.50 9.73
N ARG A 63 -11.97 17.05 9.59
CA ARG A 63 -11.52 15.69 9.95
C ARG A 63 -10.69 15.72 11.22
N PHE A 64 -10.86 14.72 12.06
CA PHE A 64 -10.00 14.53 13.23
C PHE A 64 -9.43 13.11 13.27
N VAL A 65 -8.10 12.99 13.19
CA VAL A 65 -7.38 11.72 13.25
C VAL A 65 -6.64 11.58 14.57
N LEU A 66 -7.00 10.57 15.35
CA LEU A 66 -6.24 10.18 16.55
C LEU A 66 -5.11 9.22 16.12
N SER A 67 -3.95 9.76 15.71
CA SER A 67 -2.79 8.95 15.28
C SER A 67 -2.21 8.12 16.42
N ALA A 68 -2.25 8.65 17.65
CA ALA A 68 -1.95 7.89 18.87
C ALA A 68 -3.16 7.03 19.27
N GLY A 69 -3.52 6.05 18.43
CA GLY A 69 -4.76 5.27 18.53
C GLY A 69 -4.98 4.55 19.87
N HIS A 70 -3.92 4.30 20.62
CA HIS A 70 -4.02 3.73 21.98
C HIS A 70 -4.81 4.64 22.96
N ALA A 71 -4.89 5.96 22.70
CA ALA A 71 -5.72 6.88 23.49
C ALA A 71 -7.22 6.88 23.07
N SER A 72 -7.72 5.79 22.50
CA SER A 72 -9.09 5.64 21.97
C SER A 72 -10.19 6.01 22.96
N ALA A 73 -10.04 5.69 24.25
CA ALA A 73 -10.98 6.08 25.30
C ALA A 73 -11.22 7.61 25.37
N LEU A 74 -10.19 8.43 25.07
CA LEU A 74 -10.33 9.88 24.96
C LEU A 74 -11.26 10.27 23.81
N LEU A 75 -11.07 9.66 22.63
CA LEU A 75 -11.87 9.96 21.45
C LEU A 75 -13.32 9.56 21.66
N TYR A 76 -13.58 8.33 22.11
CA TYR A 76 -14.94 7.81 22.33
C TYR A 76 -15.69 8.61 23.39
N SER A 77 -15.03 8.95 24.50
CA SER A 77 -15.62 9.81 25.54
C SER A 77 -15.97 11.20 24.99
N THR A 78 -15.10 11.77 24.14
CA THR A 78 -15.35 13.09 23.54
C THR A 78 -16.48 13.03 22.51
N LEU A 79 -16.52 12.00 21.65
CA LEU A 79 -17.58 11.80 20.65
C LEU A 79 -18.95 11.59 21.32
N HIS A 80 -19.00 10.79 22.42
CA HIS A 80 -20.22 10.64 23.21
C HIS A 80 -20.74 12.01 23.72
N LEU A 81 -19.89 12.83 24.36
CA LEU A 81 -20.26 14.12 24.85
C LEU A 81 -20.63 15.11 23.73
N ALA A 82 -20.03 14.96 22.56
CA ALA A 82 -20.31 15.75 21.35
C ALA A 82 -21.63 15.37 20.65
N GLY A 83 -22.32 14.32 21.12
CA GLY A 83 -23.63 13.91 20.62
C GLY A 83 -23.61 12.96 19.43
N TYR A 84 -22.47 12.31 19.14
CA TYR A 84 -22.46 11.19 18.20
C TYR A 84 -23.23 9.99 18.77
N ASN A 85 -23.69 9.13 17.91
CA ASN A 85 -24.45 7.92 18.30
C ASN A 85 -23.54 6.88 18.98
N ILE A 86 -23.00 7.26 20.13
CA ILE A 86 -22.22 6.43 21.06
C ILE A 86 -22.86 6.61 22.42
N THR A 87 -23.51 5.57 22.90
CA THR A 87 -24.23 5.63 24.18
C THR A 87 -23.29 5.43 25.39
N MET A 88 -23.78 5.69 26.58
CA MET A 88 -23.02 5.39 27.79
C MET A 88 -22.79 3.87 27.95
N ASP A 89 -23.69 3.05 27.48
CA ASP A 89 -23.54 1.59 27.52
C ASP A 89 -22.49 1.11 26.50
N ASP A 90 -22.34 1.76 25.35
CA ASP A 90 -21.22 1.53 24.42
C ASP A 90 -19.87 1.87 25.06
N LEU A 91 -19.79 2.97 25.83
CA LEU A 91 -18.58 3.29 26.58
C LEU A 91 -18.28 2.25 27.67
N LYS A 92 -19.30 1.75 28.35
CA LYS A 92 -19.16 0.66 29.35
C LYS A 92 -18.74 -0.66 28.71
N ALA A 93 -19.04 -0.86 27.41
CA ALA A 93 -18.65 -2.02 26.60
C ALA A 93 -17.29 -1.85 25.90
N PHE A 94 -16.49 -0.88 26.28
CA PHE A 94 -15.15 -0.64 25.71
C PHE A 94 -14.30 -1.92 25.67
N ARG A 95 -13.75 -2.24 24.50
CA ARG A 95 -12.92 -3.46 24.26
C ARG A 95 -13.66 -4.77 24.48
N GLN A 96 -14.99 -4.79 24.46
CA GLN A 96 -15.75 -6.02 24.49
C GLN A 96 -16.05 -6.53 23.09
N LEU A 97 -16.34 -7.82 22.96
CA LEU A 97 -16.71 -8.43 21.69
C LEU A 97 -17.92 -7.73 21.07
N ASN A 98 -17.84 -7.40 19.78
CA ASN A 98 -18.87 -6.70 19.01
C ASN A 98 -19.21 -5.29 19.50
N SER A 99 -18.35 -4.68 20.34
CA SER A 99 -18.53 -3.29 20.76
C SER A 99 -18.15 -2.31 19.65
N ILE A 100 -18.92 -1.23 19.52
CA ILE A 100 -18.56 -0.10 18.64
C ILE A 100 -17.47 0.82 19.23
N THR A 101 -16.91 0.46 20.38
CA THR A 101 -15.78 1.13 21.02
C THR A 101 -14.58 0.17 21.15
N PRO A 102 -13.96 -0.22 20.02
CA PRO A 102 -12.84 -1.14 20.00
C PRO A 102 -11.60 -0.58 20.70
N GLY A 103 -10.59 -1.41 20.88
CA GLY A 103 -9.36 -1.04 21.62
C GLY A 103 -8.57 0.12 21.01
N HIS A 104 -8.65 0.28 19.70
CA HIS A 104 -8.09 1.38 18.91
C HIS A 104 -9.17 1.87 17.94
N PRO A 105 -9.13 3.11 17.45
CA PRO A 105 -10.16 3.63 16.55
C PRO A 105 -10.24 2.83 15.25
N GLU A 106 -11.45 2.38 14.90
CA GLU A 106 -11.77 1.70 13.63
C GLU A 106 -12.88 2.47 12.92
N VAL A 107 -12.60 2.94 11.72
CA VAL A 107 -13.50 3.80 10.93
C VAL A 107 -14.79 3.09 10.53
N THR A 108 -14.75 1.77 10.44
CA THR A 108 -15.92 0.96 10.09
C THR A 108 -16.88 0.70 11.25
N ASP A 109 -16.45 0.95 12.50
CA ASP A 109 -17.16 0.50 13.69
C ASP A 109 -17.75 1.66 14.48
N THR A 110 -16.98 2.76 14.61
CA THR A 110 -17.35 3.87 15.52
C THR A 110 -17.81 5.10 14.74
N PRO A 111 -19.04 5.58 14.91
CA PRO A 111 -19.50 6.84 14.31
C PRO A 111 -18.63 8.03 14.72
N GLY A 112 -18.18 8.81 13.73
CA GLY A 112 -17.33 9.99 13.94
C GLY A 112 -15.83 9.71 14.04
N VAL A 113 -15.40 8.45 13.85
CA VAL A 113 -13.99 8.11 13.64
C VAL A 113 -13.65 8.27 12.16
N ASP A 114 -12.66 9.10 11.85
CA ASP A 114 -12.26 9.43 10.48
C ASP A 114 -11.17 8.48 9.92
N ALA A 115 -10.46 7.75 10.78
CA ALA A 115 -9.36 6.85 10.36
C ALA A 115 -9.15 5.68 11.32
N THR A 116 -8.91 4.49 10.78
CA THR A 116 -8.42 3.35 11.55
C THR A 116 -6.97 3.58 11.91
N THR A 117 -6.69 3.55 13.23
CA THR A 117 -5.35 3.78 13.80
C THR A 117 -5.01 2.72 14.85
N GLY A 118 -3.79 2.78 15.38
CA GLY A 118 -3.27 1.76 16.31
C GLY A 118 -1.79 1.53 16.02
N PRO A 119 -1.42 1.11 14.77
CA PRO A 119 -0.03 1.18 14.35
C PRO A 119 0.42 2.64 14.31
N LEU A 120 1.44 2.99 15.11
CA LEU A 120 1.91 4.36 15.28
C LEU A 120 2.43 4.94 13.95
N GLY A 121 2.24 6.23 13.74
CA GLY A 121 2.63 6.93 12.51
C GLY A 121 1.63 6.84 11.36
N GLN A 122 0.86 5.76 11.23
CA GLN A 122 -0.13 5.57 10.16
C GLN A 122 -1.17 6.70 10.13
N GLY A 123 -1.71 7.07 11.29
CA GLY A 123 -2.72 8.12 11.39
C GLY A 123 -2.22 9.49 10.94
N LEU A 124 -0.96 9.84 11.22
CA LEU A 124 -0.37 11.10 10.74
C LEU A 124 -0.31 11.11 9.20
N ALA A 125 0.14 10.02 8.58
CA ALA A 125 0.19 9.91 7.12
C ALA A 125 -1.21 9.93 6.49
N GLN A 126 -2.20 9.28 7.12
CA GLN A 126 -3.61 9.36 6.70
C GLN A 126 -4.14 10.81 6.80
N ALA A 127 -3.83 11.54 7.87
CA ALA A 127 -4.20 12.95 8.00
C ALA A 127 -3.57 13.84 6.91
N VAL A 128 -2.34 13.55 6.51
CA VAL A 128 -1.70 14.19 5.34
C VAL A 128 -2.50 13.91 4.07
N GLY A 129 -2.92 12.67 3.86
CA GLY A 129 -3.76 12.27 2.73
C GLY A 129 -5.11 12.99 2.68
N MET A 130 -5.79 13.11 3.83
CA MET A 130 -7.05 13.86 3.93
C MET A 130 -6.87 15.35 3.59
N ALA A 131 -5.81 15.98 4.10
CA ALA A 131 -5.51 17.38 3.80
C ALA A 131 -5.12 17.60 2.33
N LEU A 132 -4.46 16.62 1.70
CA LEU A 132 -4.16 16.63 0.27
C LEU A 132 -5.44 16.51 -0.56
N ALA A 133 -6.34 15.60 -0.20
CA ALA A 133 -7.61 15.40 -0.88
C ALA A 133 -8.47 16.69 -0.86
N GLU A 134 -8.55 17.38 0.29
CA GLU A 134 -9.25 18.68 0.38
C GLU A 134 -8.69 19.70 -0.62
N GLU A 135 -7.35 19.87 -0.66
CA GLU A 135 -6.71 20.82 -1.59
C GLU A 135 -6.95 20.42 -3.06
N ALA A 136 -6.91 19.13 -3.39
CA ALA A 136 -7.13 18.62 -4.74
C ALA A 136 -8.57 18.85 -5.20
N ILE A 137 -9.55 18.40 -4.41
CA ILE A 137 -10.98 18.52 -4.75
C ILE A 137 -11.38 20.00 -4.88
N ARG A 138 -10.93 20.84 -3.95
CA ARG A 138 -11.20 22.27 -4.01
C ARG A 138 -10.65 22.96 -5.26
N ALA A 139 -9.50 22.49 -5.76
CA ALA A 139 -8.93 23.04 -7.00
C ALA A 139 -9.58 22.47 -8.26
N GLN A 140 -10.08 21.23 -8.20
CA GLN A 140 -10.77 20.56 -9.31
C GLN A 140 -12.20 21.06 -9.49
N HIS A 141 -12.81 21.60 -8.41
CA HIS A 141 -14.19 22.12 -8.38
C HIS A 141 -14.23 23.60 -7.96
N PRO A 142 -13.64 24.51 -8.76
CA PRO A 142 -13.65 25.95 -8.46
C PRO A 142 -15.06 26.55 -8.43
N GLU A 143 -16.04 25.90 -9.06
CA GLU A 143 -17.46 26.21 -9.06
C GLU A 143 -18.13 25.97 -7.69
N VAL A 144 -17.47 25.29 -6.76
CA VAL A 144 -17.91 25.05 -5.38
C VAL A 144 -16.98 25.76 -4.38
N PRO A 145 -16.88 27.11 -4.43
CA PRO A 145 -15.87 27.88 -3.67
C PRO A 145 -16.07 27.83 -2.15
N PHE A 146 -17.22 27.35 -1.70
CA PHE A 146 -17.55 27.15 -0.28
C PHE A 146 -17.15 25.76 0.24
N PHE A 147 -16.64 24.86 -0.61
CA PHE A 147 -16.00 23.62 -0.17
C PHE A 147 -14.63 23.90 0.43
N GLY A 148 -14.36 23.32 1.59
CA GLY A 148 -13.06 23.40 2.24
C GLY A 148 -13.15 23.34 3.75
N HIS A 149 -12.28 22.53 4.36
CA HIS A 149 -12.26 22.21 5.78
C HIS A 149 -10.84 21.95 6.25
N TYR A 150 -10.66 21.76 7.56
CA TYR A 150 -9.38 21.45 8.17
C TYR A 150 -9.28 19.97 8.48
N THR A 151 -8.04 19.47 8.44
CA THR A 151 -7.68 18.17 9.00
C THR A 151 -6.85 18.39 10.26
N TYR A 152 -7.34 17.84 11.37
CA TYR A 152 -6.67 17.85 12.65
C TYR A 152 -6.14 16.46 12.97
N CYS A 153 -4.94 16.36 13.57
CA CYS A 153 -4.35 15.09 13.96
C CYS A 153 -3.74 15.22 15.36
N LEU A 154 -3.92 14.21 16.21
CA LEU A 154 -3.25 14.13 17.51
C LEU A 154 -2.21 13.00 17.48
N VAL A 155 -0.93 13.34 17.70
CA VAL A 155 0.20 12.44 17.77
C VAL A 155 0.83 12.44 19.17
N GLY A 156 1.42 11.33 19.57
CA GLY A 156 2.28 11.21 20.74
C GLY A 156 3.76 11.07 20.36
N ASP A 157 4.62 10.94 21.36
CA ASP A 157 6.07 10.75 21.20
C ASP A 157 6.39 9.55 20.29
N GLY A 158 5.75 8.40 20.50
CA GLY A 158 5.95 7.19 19.67
C GLY A 158 5.55 7.37 18.21
N CYS A 159 4.49 8.14 17.90
CA CYS A 159 4.14 8.46 16.52
C CYS A 159 5.29 9.17 15.79
N LEU A 160 6.03 10.04 16.49
CA LEU A 160 7.10 10.82 15.88
C LEU A 160 8.44 10.09 15.80
N GLN A 161 8.56 8.92 16.42
CA GLN A 161 9.71 8.02 16.25
C GLN A 161 9.60 7.16 14.99
N GLU A 162 8.38 6.85 14.55
CA GLU A 162 8.14 6.01 13.38
C GLU A 162 8.69 6.62 12.07
N GLY A 163 9.34 5.79 11.25
CA GLY A 163 9.90 6.20 9.94
C GLY A 163 8.85 6.78 9.00
N ILE A 164 7.67 6.18 8.93
CA ILE A 164 6.55 6.64 8.10
C ILE A 164 6.12 8.09 8.45
N SER A 165 6.24 8.48 9.73
CA SER A 165 5.95 9.85 10.15
C SER A 165 6.96 10.85 9.57
N GLN A 166 8.24 10.46 9.47
CA GLN A 166 9.27 11.30 8.88
C GLN A 166 9.02 11.55 7.39
N GLU A 167 8.64 10.51 6.67
CA GLU A 167 8.23 10.59 5.27
C GLU A 167 7.01 11.52 5.10
N ALA A 168 5.97 11.32 5.91
CA ALA A 168 4.73 12.11 5.87
C ALA A 168 4.95 13.59 6.24
N ILE A 169 5.76 13.88 7.28
CA ILE A 169 6.11 15.23 7.71
C ILE A 169 6.86 15.97 6.59
N SER A 170 7.86 15.33 5.99
CA SER A 170 8.62 15.89 4.88
C SER A 170 7.72 16.18 3.67
N PHE A 171 6.88 15.23 3.28
CA PHE A 171 5.95 15.38 2.17
C PHE A 171 4.93 16.50 2.41
N ALA A 172 4.30 16.56 3.59
CA ALA A 172 3.30 17.57 3.92
C ALA A 172 3.87 19.00 3.91
N GLY A 173 5.11 19.16 4.40
CA GLY A 173 5.81 20.44 4.36
C GLY A 173 6.16 20.87 2.93
N HIS A 174 6.68 19.94 2.10
CA HIS A 174 6.94 20.16 0.67
C HIS A 174 5.65 20.58 -0.06
N GLN A 175 4.56 19.87 0.17
CA GLN A 175 3.26 20.16 -0.42
C GLN A 175 2.56 21.37 0.21
N LYS A 176 3.11 22.03 1.23
CA LYS A 176 2.55 23.24 1.86
C LYS A 176 1.07 23.07 2.26
N LEU A 177 0.68 21.92 2.86
CA LEU A 177 -0.72 21.60 3.21
C LEU A 177 -1.22 22.46 4.38
N LYS A 178 -1.59 23.69 4.08
CA LYS A 178 -1.91 24.75 5.06
C LYS A 178 -3.07 24.49 6.00
N ARG A 179 -3.99 23.57 5.63
CA ARG A 179 -5.16 23.20 6.44
C ARG A 179 -4.94 21.95 7.30
N LEU A 180 -3.71 21.40 7.29
CA LEU A 180 -3.29 20.36 8.20
C LEU A 180 -2.77 20.97 9.50
N ILE A 181 -3.38 20.60 10.63
CA ILE A 181 -3.00 21.04 11.98
C ILE A 181 -2.77 19.82 12.84
N VAL A 182 -1.53 19.60 13.28
CA VAL A 182 -1.13 18.48 14.11
C VAL A 182 -0.88 18.94 15.54
N PHE A 183 -1.51 18.29 16.51
CA PHE A 183 -1.21 18.43 17.94
C PHE A 183 -0.21 17.34 18.31
N TYR A 184 0.87 17.73 18.95
CA TYR A 184 1.82 16.80 19.53
C TYR A 184 1.70 16.83 21.06
N ASP A 185 1.23 15.71 21.61
CA ASP A 185 1.22 15.46 23.06
C ASP A 185 2.64 15.18 23.55
N ALA A 186 3.34 16.22 23.95
CA ALA A 186 4.72 16.16 24.42
C ALA A 186 4.77 15.85 25.93
N ASN A 187 4.40 14.64 26.29
CA ASN A 187 4.36 14.17 27.69
C ASN A 187 5.67 13.55 28.19
N LYS A 188 6.62 13.29 27.26
CA LYS A 188 7.97 12.77 27.54
C LYS A 188 8.03 11.39 28.17
N VAL A 189 7.03 10.53 27.91
CA VAL A 189 6.97 9.16 28.44
C VAL A 189 6.51 8.21 27.35
N THR A 190 7.23 7.10 27.22
CA THR A 190 6.83 5.96 26.39
C THR A 190 6.43 4.78 27.27
N LEU A 191 6.12 3.64 26.67
CA LEU A 191 5.70 2.45 27.41
C LEU A 191 6.79 1.92 28.34
N ASP A 192 8.05 1.95 27.91
CA ASP A 192 9.19 1.43 28.65
C ASP A 192 9.72 2.41 29.73
N GLY A 193 9.44 3.71 29.58
CA GLY A 193 9.95 4.69 30.53
C GLY A 193 10.01 6.13 30.02
N PRO A 194 10.92 6.94 30.57
CA PRO A 194 11.18 8.28 30.10
C PRO A 194 11.61 8.30 28.61
N LEU A 195 11.15 9.33 27.88
CA LEU A 195 11.40 9.47 26.44
C LEU A 195 12.90 9.55 26.08
N ASP A 196 13.69 10.16 26.92
CA ASP A 196 15.14 10.39 26.74
C ASP A 196 15.98 9.11 26.74
N LEU A 197 15.39 7.96 27.09
CA LEU A 197 16.02 6.65 26.90
C LEU A 197 16.26 6.33 25.41
N SER A 198 15.44 6.85 24.50
CA SER A 198 15.49 6.48 23.09
C SER A 198 15.28 7.64 22.11
N PHE A 199 14.96 8.85 22.62
CA PHE A 199 14.58 9.97 21.75
C PHE A 199 14.98 11.32 22.37
N SER A 200 15.96 11.99 21.73
CA SER A 200 16.52 13.26 22.19
C SER A 200 16.44 14.38 21.15
N GLU A 201 15.65 14.20 20.10
CA GLU A 201 15.55 15.15 19.01
C GLU A 201 14.87 16.48 19.43
N ASP A 202 15.31 17.58 18.81
CA ASP A 202 14.56 18.84 18.82
C ASP A 202 13.44 18.78 17.76
N VAL A 203 12.29 18.21 18.17
CA VAL A 203 11.11 18.07 17.31
C VAL A 203 10.69 19.41 16.69
N LYS A 204 10.80 20.52 17.43
CA LYS A 204 10.49 21.86 16.90
C LYS A 204 11.36 22.20 15.71
N LYS A 205 12.68 22.03 15.82
CA LYS A 205 13.61 22.34 14.73
C LYS A 205 13.42 21.39 13.55
N ARG A 206 13.19 20.12 13.80
CA ARG A 206 12.92 19.12 12.73
C ARG A 206 11.72 19.50 11.88
N PHE A 207 10.59 19.85 12.49
CA PHE A 207 9.39 20.28 11.76
C PHE A 207 9.61 21.63 11.05
N GLN A 208 10.35 22.55 11.65
CA GLN A 208 10.69 23.82 11.01
C GLN A 208 11.56 23.60 9.76
N ALA A 209 12.55 22.69 9.84
CA ALA A 209 13.41 22.32 8.72
C ALA A 209 12.60 21.61 7.62
N SER A 210 11.56 20.87 7.96
CA SER A 210 10.62 20.26 7.02
C SER A 210 9.56 21.22 6.46
N GLY A 211 9.68 22.52 6.68
CA GLY A 211 8.78 23.53 6.11
C GLY A 211 7.49 23.79 6.88
N TRP A 212 7.36 23.31 8.12
CA TRP A 212 6.16 23.51 8.95
C TRP A 212 6.20 24.82 9.74
N ASN A 213 5.02 25.34 10.05
CA ASN A 213 4.82 26.32 11.12
C ASN A 213 4.75 25.58 12.46
N VAL A 214 5.48 26.05 13.48
CA VAL A 214 5.49 25.41 14.81
C VAL A 214 5.08 26.37 15.90
N LEU A 215 4.08 25.98 16.66
CA LEU A 215 3.55 26.71 17.81
C LEU A 215 3.76 25.87 19.08
N VAL A 216 3.88 26.52 20.24
CA VAL A 216 4.12 25.83 21.51
C VAL A 216 3.09 26.29 22.55
N VAL A 217 2.49 25.33 23.23
CA VAL A 217 1.66 25.47 24.43
C VAL A 217 2.43 24.88 25.61
N LYS A 218 2.95 25.73 26.50
CA LYS A 218 3.82 25.30 27.62
C LYS A 218 3.07 24.56 28.74
N ASN A 219 1.76 24.66 28.79
CA ASN A 219 0.89 24.01 29.77
C ASN A 219 -0.40 23.55 29.08
N GLY A 220 -0.49 22.21 28.85
CA GLY A 220 -1.64 21.59 28.19
C GLY A 220 -2.99 21.84 28.88
N ASN A 221 -3.01 22.17 30.18
CA ASN A 221 -4.23 22.52 30.89
C ASN A 221 -4.70 23.99 30.63
N ASN A 222 -3.87 24.80 29.96
CA ASN A 222 -4.24 26.17 29.63
C ASN A 222 -5.12 26.26 28.37
N VAL A 223 -6.42 26.03 28.53
CA VAL A 223 -7.43 26.13 27.48
C VAL A 223 -7.38 27.46 26.71
N LYS A 224 -7.11 28.60 27.41
CA LYS A 224 -7.00 29.90 26.75
C LYS A 224 -5.80 29.96 25.79
N ASP A 225 -4.67 29.37 26.17
CA ASP A 225 -3.50 29.31 25.28
C ASP A 225 -3.71 28.34 24.11
N LEU A 226 -4.30 27.16 24.37
CA LEU A 226 -4.73 26.23 23.32
C LEU A 226 -5.61 26.91 22.27
N THR A 227 -6.67 27.63 22.74
CA THR A 227 -7.57 28.40 21.89
C THR A 227 -6.79 29.39 20.99
N ARG A 228 -5.89 30.18 21.57
CA ARG A 228 -5.09 31.18 20.83
C ARG A 228 -4.17 30.51 19.77
N LYS A 229 -3.58 29.37 20.13
CA LYS A 229 -2.66 28.67 19.19
C LYS A 229 -3.41 28.02 18.04
N ILE A 230 -4.57 27.40 18.31
CA ILE A 230 -5.42 26.86 17.22
C ILE A 230 -5.90 27.97 16.29
N ALA A 231 -6.38 29.12 16.85
CA ALA A 231 -6.75 30.26 16.03
C ALA A 231 -5.59 30.78 15.15
N ARG A 232 -4.37 30.78 15.70
CA ARG A 232 -3.16 31.15 14.93
C ARG A 232 -2.83 30.13 13.85
N ALA A 233 -2.92 28.83 14.15
CA ALA A 233 -2.70 27.74 13.20
C ALA A 233 -3.66 27.83 11.99
N ARG A 234 -4.96 28.05 12.24
CA ARG A 234 -5.98 28.22 11.19
C ARG A 234 -5.75 29.42 10.27
N ARG A 235 -4.95 30.38 10.66
CA ARG A 235 -4.55 31.53 9.83
C ARG A 235 -3.30 31.29 8.99
N SER A 236 -2.70 30.09 9.06
CA SER A 236 -1.56 29.75 8.19
C SER A 236 -1.99 29.75 6.73
N LYS A 237 -1.23 30.44 5.87
CA LYS A 237 -1.58 30.59 4.45
C LYS A 237 -0.80 29.65 3.54
N GLN A 238 0.32 29.10 4.00
CA GLN A 238 1.26 28.37 3.14
C GLN A 238 1.89 27.13 3.77
N LYS A 239 1.68 26.88 5.07
CA LYS A 239 2.40 25.80 5.77
C LYS A 239 1.46 24.99 6.64
N PRO A 240 1.64 23.67 6.72
CA PRO A 240 1.03 22.88 7.77
C PRO A 240 1.54 23.36 9.13
N THR A 241 0.77 23.12 10.18
CA THR A 241 1.11 23.61 11.54
C THR A 241 1.20 22.47 12.54
N LEU A 242 2.33 22.42 13.25
CA LEU A 242 2.47 21.64 14.47
C LEU A 242 2.21 22.52 15.69
N ILE A 243 1.36 22.04 16.62
CA ILE A 243 1.18 22.64 17.95
C ILE A 243 1.76 21.65 18.97
N ILE A 244 2.94 21.96 19.50
CA ILE A 244 3.56 21.19 20.57
C ILE A 244 2.87 21.56 21.88
N VAL A 245 2.26 20.58 22.53
CA VAL A 245 1.53 20.77 23.79
C VAL A 245 2.22 19.99 24.89
N SER A 246 2.82 20.70 25.85
CA SER A 246 3.41 20.06 27.03
C SER A 246 2.31 19.58 27.96
N THR A 247 2.17 18.28 28.13
CA THR A 247 1.20 17.62 28.97
C THR A 247 1.88 16.81 30.09
N ILE A 248 1.09 16.22 30.95
CA ILE A 248 1.57 15.23 31.94
C ILE A 248 0.74 13.97 31.74
N ILE A 249 1.41 12.87 31.42
CA ILE A 249 0.76 11.57 31.28
C ILE A 249 0.09 11.18 32.61
N GLY A 250 -1.16 10.73 32.56
CA GLY A 250 -1.91 10.36 33.76
C GLY A 250 -2.11 11.49 34.76
N GLN A 251 -2.21 12.73 34.28
CA GLN A 251 -2.41 13.95 35.09
C GLN A 251 -3.45 13.76 36.18
N GLY A 252 -3.07 13.97 37.44
CA GLY A 252 -3.94 13.82 38.62
C GLY A 252 -3.84 12.48 39.34
N SER A 253 -3.33 11.41 38.70
CA SER A 253 -3.01 10.13 39.33
C SER A 253 -1.81 10.24 40.28
N ARG A 254 -1.72 9.34 41.25
CA ARG A 254 -0.51 9.21 42.10
C ARG A 254 0.74 8.85 41.31
N LYS A 255 0.55 8.19 40.16
CA LYS A 255 1.60 7.75 39.24
C LYS A 255 1.80 8.69 38.04
N ALA A 256 1.21 9.89 38.09
CA ALA A 256 1.30 10.89 37.02
C ALA A 256 2.76 11.16 36.62
N GLY A 257 3.05 11.27 35.32
CA GLY A 257 4.40 11.52 34.79
C GLY A 257 5.27 10.27 34.68
N THR A 258 4.73 9.08 34.87
CA THR A 258 5.47 7.81 34.77
C THR A 258 4.87 6.85 33.73
N SER A 259 5.64 5.87 33.26
CA SER A 259 5.18 4.82 32.34
C SER A 259 4.10 3.90 32.96
N ALA A 260 4.00 3.84 34.27
CA ALA A 260 3.02 3.00 34.98
C ALA A 260 1.54 3.36 34.66
N VAL A 261 1.27 4.54 34.11
CA VAL A 261 -0.07 4.95 33.66
C VAL A 261 -0.21 4.92 32.14
N HIS A 262 0.84 4.51 31.41
CA HIS A 262 0.81 4.54 29.94
C HIS A 262 -0.19 3.51 29.40
N GLY A 263 0.03 2.21 29.67
CA GLY A 263 -0.72 1.09 29.08
C GLY A 263 -1.55 0.28 30.07
N SER A 264 -1.77 0.80 31.27
CA SER A 264 -2.52 0.10 32.32
C SER A 264 -3.60 1.00 32.94
N PRO A 265 -4.81 0.48 33.23
CA PRO A 265 -5.82 1.19 33.98
C PRO A 265 -5.30 1.69 35.32
N LEU A 266 -5.84 2.82 35.80
CA LEU A 266 -5.42 3.37 37.10
C LEU A 266 -5.83 2.47 38.28
N GLY A 267 -6.89 1.69 38.10
CA GLY A 267 -7.56 0.95 39.18
C GLY A 267 -8.53 1.84 39.99
N GLN A 268 -9.28 1.20 40.88
CA GLN A 268 -10.34 1.87 41.64
C GLN A 268 -9.79 3.00 42.54
N ASP A 269 -8.73 2.69 43.31
CA ASP A 269 -8.19 3.62 44.31
C ASP A 269 -7.52 4.84 43.70
N ASP A 270 -6.66 4.61 42.69
CA ASP A 270 -5.96 5.71 42.03
C ASP A 270 -6.87 6.51 41.10
N GLY A 271 -7.87 5.85 40.47
CA GLY A 271 -8.93 6.50 39.69
C GLY A 271 -9.77 7.46 40.60
N SER A 272 -10.18 6.99 41.77
CA SER A 272 -10.88 7.83 42.74
C SER A 272 -10.03 9.00 43.25
N TYR A 273 -8.75 8.75 43.51
CA TYR A 273 -7.81 9.79 43.87
C TYR A 273 -7.64 10.83 42.75
N ALA A 274 -7.52 10.40 41.51
CA ALA A 274 -7.42 11.30 40.35
C ALA A 274 -8.67 12.16 40.19
N LYS A 275 -9.87 11.58 40.28
CA LYS A 275 -11.15 12.34 40.27
C LYS A 275 -11.22 13.35 41.38
N GLY A 276 -10.74 13.04 42.60
CA GLY A 276 -10.62 13.98 43.71
C GLY A 276 -9.71 15.17 43.38
N THR A 277 -8.55 14.95 42.67
CA THR A 277 -7.68 16.06 42.27
C THR A 277 -8.33 16.98 41.20
N TYR A 278 -9.28 16.44 40.44
CA TYR A 278 -10.07 17.23 39.48
C TYR A 278 -11.24 17.98 40.09
N ASN A 279 -11.52 17.76 41.37
CA ASN A 279 -12.76 18.20 42.02
C ASN A 279 -14.01 17.70 41.25
N TYR A 280 -14.02 16.40 40.89
CA TYR A 280 -15.10 15.74 40.17
C TYR A 280 -15.80 14.72 41.10
N PRO A 281 -16.85 15.09 41.80
CA PRO A 281 -17.45 14.31 42.88
C PRO A 281 -18.49 13.27 42.41
N TYR A 282 -18.69 13.14 41.08
CA TYR A 282 -19.72 12.30 40.47
C TYR A 282 -19.34 10.85 40.51
N ALA A 283 -20.33 9.96 40.53
CA ALA A 283 -20.15 8.52 40.50
C ALA A 283 -19.52 8.05 39.13
N PRO A 284 -18.99 6.84 39.06
CA PRO A 284 -18.52 6.29 37.78
C PRO A 284 -19.61 6.34 36.70
N PHE A 285 -19.22 6.84 35.52
CA PHE A 285 -20.11 7.07 34.36
C PHE A 285 -21.23 8.07 34.55
N GLU A 286 -21.24 8.82 35.64
CA GLU A 286 -22.16 9.91 35.87
C GLU A 286 -21.59 11.22 35.30
N ILE A 287 -22.34 11.87 34.41
CA ILE A 287 -21.98 13.13 33.78
C ILE A 287 -23.04 14.18 34.10
N PRO A 288 -22.66 15.32 34.68
CA PRO A 288 -23.60 16.39 34.96
C PRO A 288 -24.16 17.01 33.68
N ASN A 289 -25.44 17.42 33.72
CA ASN A 289 -26.16 17.97 32.56
C ASN A 289 -25.47 19.21 31.95
N GLU A 290 -24.77 19.98 32.77
CA GLU A 290 -24.01 21.17 32.33
C GLU A 290 -22.95 20.82 31.27
N VAL A 291 -22.35 19.63 31.35
CA VAL A 291 -21.35 19.15 30.37
C VAL A 291 -22.01 18.88 29.03
N TYR A 292 -23.13 18.15 29.02
CA TYR A 292 -23.89 17.91 27.78
C TYR A 292 -24.40 19.24 27.18
N SER A 293 -24.90 20.16 28.03
CA SER A 293 -25.37 21.48 27.61
C SER A 293 -24.25 22.32 27.00
N GLU A 294 -23.02 22.27 27.55
CA GLU A 294 -21.88 22.98 26.98
C GLU A 294 -21.51 22.43 25.56
N PHE A 295 -21.43 21.12 25.39
CA PHE A 295 -21.15 20.52 24.07
C PHE A 295 -22.28 20.83 23.08
N ALA A 296 -23.53 20.71 23.47
CA ALA A 296 -24.68 21.01 22.61
C ALA A 296 -24.69 22.47 22.16
N SER A 297 -24.52 23.45 23.11
CA SER A 297 -24.54 24.87 22.79
C SER A 297 -23.31 25.40 22.08
N THR A 298 -22.20 24.66 22.11
CA THR A 298 -20.96 25.07 21.44
C THR A 298 -20.72 24.28 20.14
N PHE A 299 -20.44 22.98 20.24
CA PHE A 299 -20.20 22.13 19.11
C PHE A 299 -21.48 21.86 18.28
N GLY A 300 -22.57 21.45 18.95
CA GLY A 300 -23.84 21.12 18.31
C GLY A 300 -24.44 22.28 17.52
N GLU A 301 -24.54 23.46 18.13
CA GLU A 301 -25.09 24.67 17.45
C GLU A 301 -24.19 25.10 16.27
N ARG A 302 -22.85 25.01 16.42
CA ARG A 302 -21.94 25.29 15.31
C ARG A 302 -22.11 24.26 14.17
N ALA A 303 -22.28 22.99 14.50
CA ALA A 303 -22.54 21.91 13.54
C ALA A 303 -23.82 22.15 12.73
N LYS A 304 -24.93 22.38 13.41
CA LYS A 304 -26.24 22.65 12.78
C LYS A 304 -26.20 23.87 11.87
N LYS A 305 -25.59 24.98 12.33
CA LYS A 305 -25.43 26.17 11.51
C LYS A 305 -24.59 25.94 10.27
N ALA A 306 -23.46 25.26 10.41
CA ALA A 306 -22.56 24.96 9.26
C ALA A 306 -23.21 24.01 8.27
N GLN A 307 -23.93 22.99 8.76
CA GLN A 307 -24.67 22.06 7.91
C GLN A 307 -25.77 22.78 7.12
N LYS A 308 -26.58 23.61 7.79
CA LYS A 308 -27.63 24.38 7.11
C LYS A 308 -27.07 25.33 6.06
N ASP A 309 -26.00 26.06 6.37
CA ASP A 309 -25.32 26.95 5.40
C ASP A 309 -24.76 26.18 4.19
N TRP A 310 -24.28 24.98 4.40
CA TRP A 310 -23.85 24.06 3.35
C TRP A 310 -25.03 23.59 2.48
N ASP A 311 -26.09 23.08 3.12
CA ASP A 311 -27.27 22.56 2.43
C ASP A 311 -27.93 23.67 1.56
N ASP A 312 -28.05 24.89 2.10
CA ASP A 312 -28.57 26.05 1.36
C ASP A 312 -27.69 26.41 0.13
N LYS A 313 -26.36 26.35 0.27
CA LYS A 313 -25.42 26.64 -0.83
C LYS A 313 -25.42 25.55 -1.92
N ILE A 314 -25.47 24.28 -1.52
CA ILE A 314 -25.55 23.15 -2.44
C ILE A 314 -26.86 23.19 -3.23
N ALA A 315 -28.00 23.47 -2.59
CA ALA A 315 -29.29 23.64 -3.27
C ALA A 315 -29.27 24.82 -4.26
N ASN A 316 -28.64 25.94 -3.91
CA ASN A 316 -28.47 27.06 -4.80
C ASN A 316 -27.57 26.71 -5.99
N LEU A 317 -26.51 25.94 -5.80
CA LEU A 317 -25.65 25.45 -6.90
C LEU A 317 -26.42 24.53 -7.85
N GLU A 318 -27.20 23.60 -7.30
CA GLU A 318 -28.04 22.69 -8.09
C GLU A 318 -29.00 23.47 -8.99
N ASN A 319 -29.65 24.48 -8.43
CA ASN A 319 -30.63 25.32 -9.18
C ASN A 319 -29.98 26.24 -10.23
N SER A 320 -28.81 26.80 -9.94
CA SER A 320 -28.13 27.77 -10.81
C SER A 320 -27.14 27.14 -11.81
N ASN A 321 -26.52 26.02 -11.44
CA ASN A 321 -25.56 25.29 -12.26
C ASN A 321 -25.62 23.78 -11.98
N ASN A 322 -26.67 23.14 -12.48
CA ASN A 322 -26.91 21.72 -12.26
C ASN A 322 -25.77 20.80 -12.77
N HIS A 323 -25.05 21.21 -13.82
CA HIS A 323 -23.89 20.48 -14.33
C HIS A 323 -22.74 20.46 -13.30
N ALA A 324 -22.37 21.62 -12.76
CA ALA A 324 -21.33 21.72 -11.74
C ALA A 324 -21.71 20.95 -10.47
N TYR A 325 -22.96 21.06 -10.02
CA TYR A 325 -23.50 20.27 -8.91
C TYR A 325 -23.33 18.77 -9.16
N LYS A 326 -23.78 18.26 -10.32
CA LYS A 326 -23.67 16.84 -10.66
C LYS A 326 -22.22 16.38 -10.75
N ALA A 327 -21.31 17.16 -11.35
CA ALA A 327 -19.91 16.83 -11.46
C ALA A 327 -19.24 16.72 -10.07
N PHE A 328 -19.52 17.67 -9.17
CA PHE A 328 -19.01 17.64 -7.80
C PHE A 328 -19.58 16.44 -7.02
N MET A 329 -20.89 16.22 -7.05
CA MET A 329 -21.53 15.14 -6.31
C MET A 329 -21.17 13.76 -6.85
N ALA A 330 -20.90 13.62 -8.16
CA ALA A 330 -20.45 12.37 -8.76
C ALA A 330 -19.14 11.84 -8.12
N ALA A 331 -18.24 12.74 -7.77
CA ALA A 331 -16.97 12.36 -7.11
C ALA A 331 -17.18 11.69 -5.75
N PHE A 332 -18.30 12.00 -5.05
CA PHE A 332 -18.65 11.42 -3.74
C PHE A 332 -19.70 10.31 -3.83
N SER A 333 -20.16 9.95 -5.04
CA SER A 333 -21.18 8.92 -5.21
C SER A 333 -20.58 7.53 -5.29
N ASP A 334 -21.30 6.52 -4.75
CA ASP A 334 -20.89 5.12 -4.82
C ASP A 334 -20.95 4.50 -6.24
N ASN A 335 -21.66 5.14 -7.18
CA ASN A 335 -21.92 4.60 -8.53
C ASN A 335 -21.00 5.20 -9.60
N SER A 336 -20.02 6.01 -9.22
CA SER A 336 -19.13 6.70 -10.17
C SER A 336 -18.25 5.77 -11.03
N HIS A 337 -18.27 4.47 -10.78
CA HIS A 337 -17.35 3.50 -11.38
C HIS A 337 -18.00 2.54 -12.37
N GLU A 338 -19.32 2.49 -12.46
CA GLU A 338 -20.04 1.50 -13.27
C GLU A 338 -20.05 1.82 -14.77
N LEU A 339 -19.80 3.08 -15.14
CA LEU A 339 -19.95 3.57 -16.53
C LEU A 339 -18.68 3.40 -17.40
N ILE A 340 -17.56 2.95 -16.83
CA ILE A 340 -16.23 3.10 -17.44
C ILE A 340 -15.82 1.95 -18.36
N PHE A 341 -16.51 0.81 -18.34
CA PHE A 341 -15.94 -0.44 -18.83
C PHE A 341 -16.52 -1.02 -20.11
N ASP A 342 -17.36 -0.26 -20.82
CA ASP A 342 -17.83 -0.67 -22.14
C ASP A 342 -16.79 -0.40 -23.26
N GLU A 343 -15.74 0.38 -22.98
CA GLU A 343 -14.73 0.82 -23.95
C GLU A 343 -13.30 0.29 -23.68
N ILE A 344 -13.11 -0.85 -23.01
CA ILE A 344 -11.78 -1.46 -22.88
C ILE A 344 -11.27 -1.86 -24.27
N PRO A 345 -10.02 -1.50 -24.65
CA PRO A 345 -9.48 -1.87 -25.96
C PRO A 345 -9.50 -3.38 -26.16
N GLU A 346 -9.94 -3.81 -27.31
CA GLU A 346 -9.77 -5.19 -27.73
C GLU A 346 -8.30 -5.47 -28.02
N TYR A 347 -7.73 -6.43 -27.32
CA TYR A 347 -6.38 -6.94 -27.58
C TYR A 347 -6.50 -8.21 -28.41
N THR A 348 -5.86 -8.23 -29.58
CA THR A 348 -5.83 -9.40 -30.47
C THR A 348 -4.85 -10.45 -29.95
N ASP A 349 -5.05 -11.72 -30.33
CA ASP A 349 -4.09 -12.79 -30.05
C ASP A 349 -2.71 -12.42 -30.60
N GLY A 350 -1.67 -12.67 -29.83
CA GLY A 350 -0.30 -12.36 -30.20
C GLY A 350 0.12 -10.90 -30.02
N PHE A 351 -0.77 -9.97 -29.64
CA PHE A 351 -0.36 -8.62 -29.19
C PHE A 351 0.66 -8.76 -28.05
N ASN A 352 1.86 -8.18 -28.20
CA ASN A 352 3.01 -8.47 -27.36
C ASN A 352 3.53 -7.23 -26.64
N GLU A 353 3.09 -7.04 -25.41
CA GLU A 353 3.50 -5.92 -24.57
C GLU A 353 3.63 -6.35 -23.10
N SER A 354 4.46 -5.64 -22.32
CA SER A 354 4.53 -5.88 -20.86
C SER A 354 3.25 -5.44 -20.17
N THR A 355 2.77 -6.21 -19.19
CA THR A 355 1.52 -5.90 -18.50
C THR A 355 1.58 -4.56 -17.76
N ARG A 356 2.78 -4.08 -17.34
CA ARG A 356 2.95 -2.72 -16.79
C ARG A 356 2.64 -1.63 -17.82
N LYS A 357 3.03 -1.79 -19.09
CA LYS A 357 2.74 -0.81 -20.15
C LYS A 357 1.26 -0.83 -20.52
N THR A 358 0.70 -2.02 -20.68
CA THR A 358 -0.75 -2.19 -20.87
C THR A 358 -1.53 -1.54 -19.72
N SER A 359 -1.10 -1.74 -18.47
CA SER A 359 -1.66 -1.07 -17.29
C SER A 359 -1.59 0.46 -17.40
N GLY A 360 -0.47 1.02 -17.87
CA GLY A 360 -0.31 2.46 -18.09
C GLY A 360 -1.24 3.01 -19.18
N THR A 361 -1.48 2.25 -20.25
CA THR A 361 -2.45 2.59 -21.28
C THR A 361 -3.88 2.63 -20.71
N ILE A 362 -4.25 1.58 -19.97
CA ILE A 362 -5.58 1.49 -19.32
C ILE A 362 -5.76 2.58 -18.27
N LEU A 363 -4.74 2.86 -17.44
CA LEU A 363 -4.76 3.97 -16.48
C LEU A 363 -5.15 5.29 -17.15
N ASN A 364 -4.55 5.60 -18.32
CA ASN A 364 -4.82 6.83 -19.05
C ASN A 364 -6.23 6.85 -19.68
N MET A 365 -6.76 5.69 -20.06
CA MET A 365 -8.16 5.59 -20.52
C MET A 365 -9.13 5.80 -19.35
N VAL A 366 -8.94 5.09 -18.23
CA VAL A 366 -9.75 5.24 -17.02
C VAL A 366 -9.72 6.68 -16.52
N HIS A 367 -8.58 7.36 -16.59
CA HIS A 367 -8.46 8.74 -16.16
C HIS A 367 -9.34 9.70 -17.01
N ASN A 368 -9.48 9.46 -18.30
CA ASN A 368 -10.32 10.29 -19.16
C ASN A 368 -11.80 10.18 -18.78
N GLU A 369 -12.24 9.01 -18.33
CA GLU A 369 -13.62 8.74 -17.92
C GLU A 369 -13.87 9.08 -16.43
N VAL A 370 -12.83 9.02 -15.58
CA VAL A 370 -12.90 9.27 -14.13
C VAL A 370 -12.08 10.52 -13.78
N PRO A 371 -12.65 11.72 -13.90
CA PRO A 371 -11.93 12.97 -13.70
C PRO A 371 -11.39 13.17 -12.27
N PHE A 372 -11.86 12.43 -11.29
CA PHE A 372 -11.38 12.44 -9.91
C PHE A 372 -10.35 11.32 -9.60
N LEU A 373 -9.89 10.58 -10.63
CA LEU A 373 -8.76 9.65 -10.49
C LEU A 373 -7.44 10.43 -10.40
N MET A 374 -6.66 10.18 -9.37
CA MET A 374 -5.30 10.72 -9.22
C MET A 374 -4.39 9.75 -8.46
N GLY A 375 -3.10 9.86 -8.66
CA GLY A 375 -2.15 8.98 -8.00
C GLY A 375 -0.71 9.27 -8.37
N GLY A 376 0.18 8.30 -8.17
CA GLY A 376 1.58 8.47 -8.50
C GLY A 376 2.45 7.31 -8.03
N SER A 377 3.74 7.57 -7.87
CA SER A 377 4.70 6.53 -7.47
C SER A 377 5.77 7.06 -6.52
N ALA A 378 6.51 6.11 -5.96
CA ALA A 378 7.70 6.38 -5.15
C ALA A 378 8.93 6.58 -6.05
N ASP A 379 8.93 7.66 -6.89
CA ASP A 379 10.01 8.07 -7.79
C ASP A 379 10.33 7.09 -8.94
N VAL A 380 9.40 6.20 -9.28
CA VAL A 380 9.56 5.18 -10.35
C VAL A 380 8.44 5.24 -11.41
N ALA A 381 7.84 6.42 -11.62
CA ALA A 381 6.66 6.59 -12.47
C ALA A 381 6.85 6.08 -13.90
N SER A 382 8.02 6.32 -14.52
CA SER A 382 8.35 5.83 -15.86
C SER A 382 8.53 4.31 -15.91
N SER A 383 9.05 3.71 -14.85
CA SER A 383 9.28 2.25 -14.78
C SER A 383 8.01 1.46 -14.48
N VAL A 384 7.10 2.01 -13.66
CA VAL A 384 5.83 1.38 -13.28
C VAL A 384 4.68 1.78 -14.21
N MET A 385 4.91 2.78 -15.08
CA MET A 385 3.90 3.35 -15.99
C MET A 385 2.68 3.95 -15.25
N THR A 386 2.96 4.70 -14.18
CA THR A 386 1.93 5.30 -13.31
C THR A 386 1.63 6.76 -13.65
N LYS A 387 2.19 7.31 -14.73
CA LYS A 387 1.99 8.71 -15.10
C LYS A 387 0.74 8.88 -15.96
N ILE A 388 -0.18 9.73 -15.49
CA ILE A 388 -1.26 10.26 -16.31
C ILE A 388 -0.67 11.28 -17.28
N SER A 389 -1.03 11.19 -18.56
CA SER A 389 -0.54 12.04 -19.65
C SER A 389 -1.61 13.03 -20.14
N GLY A 390 -1.25 13.90 -21.10
CA GLY A 390 -2.18 14.87 -21.66
C GLY A 390 -2.33 16.16 -20.84
N LEU A 391 -3.31 17.00 -21.19
CA LEU A 391 -3.52 18.32 -20.56
C LEU A 391 -3.90 18.21 -19.07
N SER A 392 -4.65 17.18 -18.69
CA SER A 392 -5.04 16.89 -17.30
C SER A 392 -3.95 16.16 -16.52
N GLY A 393 -2.95 15.58 -17.20
CA GLY A 393 -1.85 14.81 -16.62
C GLY A 393 -0.72 15.67 -16.05
N THR A 394 -1.04 16.82 -15.45
CA THR A 394 -0.04 17.69 -14.81
C THR A 394 0.27 17.21 -13.39
N ASP A 395 1.42 17.64 -12.88
CA ASP A 395 1.85 17.31 -11.54
C ASP A 395 1.04 18.08 -10.47
N PHE A 396 0.67 17.41 -9.40
CA PHE A 396 0.11 18.02 -8.20
C PHE A 396 1.22 18.67 -7.39
N THR A 397 1.21 20.00 -7.34
CA THR A 397 2.23 20.81 -6.64
C THR A 397 1.58 21.89 -5.78
N PRO A 398 2.33 22.57 -4.92
CA PRO A 398 1.82 23.74 -4.20
C PRO A 398 1.26 24.85 -5.11
N GLU A 399 1.76 24.96 -6.33
CA GLU A 399 1.38 25.95 -7.34
C GLU A 399 0.26 25.43 -8.27
N ASN A 400 0.10 24.11 -8.39
CA ASN A 400 -0.91 23.45 -9.22
C ASN A 400 -1.67 22.35 -8.44
N ARG A 401 -2.71 22.74 -7.71
CA ARG A 401 -3.54 21.81 -6.92
C ARG A 401 -4.52 20.99 -7.78
N GLY A 402 -4.73 21.36 -9.02
CA GLY A 402 -5.56 20.63 -9.99
C GLY A 402 -4.85 19.47 -10.67
N GLY A 403 -3.53 19.33 -10.48
CA GLY A 403 -2.74 18.24 -11.06
C GLY A 403 -3.17 16.86 -10.56
N ARG A 404 -2.94 15.84 -11.38
CA ARG A 404 -3.37 14.45 -11.11
C ARG A 404 -2.22 13.53 -10.74
N ASN A 405 -0.99 13.88 -11.12
CA ASN A 405 0.20 13.11 -10.80
C ASN A 405 0.80 13.58 -9.47
N ILE A 406 0.88 12.69 -8.49
CA ILE A 406 1.50 12.96 -7.20
C ILE A 406 2.91 12.40 -7.21
N ASN A 407 3.90 13.27 -7.07
CA ASN A 407 5.29 12.87 -6.92
C ASN A 407 5.57 12.62 -5.42
N PHE A 408 5.43 11.39 -4.95
CA PHE A 408 5.65 11.05 -3.55
C PHE A 408 7.14 11.07 -3.16
N GLY A 409 8.04 10.92 -4.14
CA GLY A 409 9.45 10.66 -3.89
C GLY A 409 9.64 9.27 -3.29
N ILE A 410 10.86 8.92 -2.88
CA ILE A 410 11.18 7.60 -2.31
C ILE A 410 10.63 7.52 -0.88
N ARG A 411 9.31 7.24 -0.76
CA ARG A 411 8.53 7.24 0.50
C ARG A 411 7.37 6.23 0.41
N GLU A 412 7.66 4.97 0.18
CA GLU A 412 6.65 3.94 -0.07
C GLU A 412 5.66 3.78 1.10
N ALA A 413 6.16 3.81 2.34
CA ALA A 413 5.33 3.64 3.52
C ALA A 413 4.31 4.78 3.67
N ALA A 414 4.77 6.04 3.57
CA ALA A 414 3.87 7.20 3.64
C ALA A 414 2.97 7.29 2.41
N MET A 415 3.47 6.96 1.22
CA MET A 415 2.69 6.95 -0.02
C MET A 415 1.41 6.12 0.13
N ALA A 416 1.54 4.88 0.60
CA ALA A 416 0.39 3.99 0.79
C ALA A 416 -0.56 4.49 1.90
N ALA A 417 -0.04 5.02 3.00
CA ALA A 417 -0.89 5.55 4.08
C ALA A 417 -1.54 6.90 3.74
N ILE A 418 -0.87 7.75 2.94
CA ILE A 418 -1.45 8.97 2.37
C ILE A 418 -2.60 8.60 1.44
N GLN A 419 -2.43 7.59 0.58
CA GLN A 419 -3.50 7.05 -0.25
C GLN A 419 -4.71 6.63 0.59
N ASN A 420 -4.51 5.91 1.69
CA ASN A 420 -5.59 5.53 2.59
C ASN A 420 -6.34 6.77 3.11
N GLY A 421 -5.61 7.82 3.51
CA GLY A 421 -6.19 9.07 3.96
C GLY A 421 -7.00 9.79 2.87
N MET A 422 -6.51 9.79 1.63
CA MET A 422 -7.24 10.36 0.49
C MET A 422 -8.56 9.63 0.23
N LEU A 423 -8.56 8.31 0.30
CA LEU A 423 -9.75 7.49 0.11
C LEU A 423 -10.74 7.63 1.27
N LEU A 424 -10.27 7.70 2.52
CA LEU A 424 -11.10 7.93 3.71
C LEU A 424 -11.74 9.33 3.71
N HIS A 425 -11.08 10.31 3.09
CA HIS A 425 -11.67 11.64 2.89
C HIS A 425 -12.89 11.56 1.96
N GLY A 426 -12.85 10.72 0.94
CA GLY A 426 -13.85 10.64 -0.13
C GLY A 426 -13.62 11.67 -1.24
N GLY A 427 -14.36 11.53 -2.33
CA GLY A 427 -14.30 12.44 -3.48
C GLY A 427 -13.13 12.21 -4.44
N LEU A 428 -12.29 11.20 -4.19
CA LEU A 428 -11.18 10.81 -5.04
C LEU A 428 -11.15 9.30 -5.22
N ARG A 429 -10.71 8.87 -6.39
CA ARG A 429 -10.22 7.53 -6.65
C ARG A 429 -8.70 7.58 -6.77
N THR A 430 -7.99 6.64 -6.15
CA THR A 430 -6.53 6.77 -6.07
C THR A 430 -5.81 5.47 -6.38
N TYR A 431 -4.63 5.61 -7.00
CA TYR A 431 -3.67 4.53 -7.20
C TYR A 431 -2.28 4.98 -6.78
N VAL A 432 -1.46 4.03 -6.35
CA VAL A 432 -0.04 4.25 -6.10
C VAL A 432 0.79 3.09 -6.64
N GLY A 433 2.04 3.35 -7.03
CA GLY A 433 2.87 2.33 -7.64
C GLY A 433 4.33 2.36 -7.21
N THR A 434 4.92 1.16 -7.19
CA THR A 434 6.37 0.92 -7.02
C THR A 434 6.74 -0.47 -7.55
N PHE A 435 7.97 -0.94 -7.37
CA PHE A 435 8.34 -2.32 -7.69
C PHE A 435 7.77 -3.29 -6.64
N LEU A 436 7.46 -4.52 -7.05
CA LEU A 436 6.82 -5.49 -6.15
C LEU A 436 7.64 -5.76 -4.88
N VAL A 437 8.97 -5.85 -4.99
CA VAL A 437 9.85 -6.06 -3.82
C VAL A 437 9.68 -4.96 -2.76
N PHE A 438 9.41 -3.72 -3.17
CA PHE A 438 9.23 -2.60 -2.24
C PHE A 438 7.82 -2.51 -1.64
N SER A 439 6.92 -3.45 -1.96
CA SER A 439 5.68 -3.65 -1.20
C SER A 439 5.95 -3.97 0.28
N ASP A 440 7.15 -4.45 0.62
CA ASP A 440 7.60 -4.67 1.99
C ASP A 440 7.49 -3.42 2.85
N TYR A 441 7.90 -2.24 2.32
CA TYR A 441 7.74 -0.96 3.01
C TYR A 441 6.28 -0.54 3.16
N MET A 442 5.38 -1.00 2.28
CA MET A 442 3.98 -0.62 2.24
C MET A 442 3.06 -1.55 3.06
N LYS A 443 3.53 -2.73 3.45
CA LYS A 443 2.72 -3.82 4.03
C LYS A 443 1.77 -3.34 5.13
N ASN A 444 2.26 -2.52 6.08
CA ASN A 444 1.44 -2.05 7.19
C ASN A 444 0.29 -1.16 6.69
N ALA A 445 0.55 -0.24 5.77
CA ALA A 445 -0.48 0.62 5.20
C ALA A 445 -1.50 -0.16 4.36
N ILE A 446 -1.07 -1.19 3.60
CA ILE A 446 -1.96 -2.10 2.85
C ILE A 446 -2.87 -2.84 3.81
N ARG A 447 -2.33 -3.35 4.94
CA ARG A 447 -3.12 -4.00 5.97
C ARG A 447 -4.15 -3.04 6.60
N VAL A 448 -3.78 -1.79 6.85
CA VAL A 448 -4.69 -0.77 7.37
C VAL A 448 -5.78 -0.41 6.34
N ALA A 449 -5.46 -0.36 5.04
CA ALA A 449 -6.45 -0.20 3.97
C ALA A 449 -7.50 -1.32 4.00
N ALA A 450 -7.05 -2.57 4.14
CA ALA A 450 -7.92 -3.75 4.23
C ALA A 450 -8.83 -3.72 5.47
N LEU A 451 -8.31 -3.33 6.64
CA LEU A 451 -9.07 -3.12 7.87
C LEU A 451 -10.10 -1.99 7.72
N SER A 452 -9.70 -0.89 7.10
CA SER A 452 -10.55 0.29 6.88
C SER A 452 -11.56 0.08 5.75
N LYS A 453 -11.49 -1.04 5.03
CA LYS A 453 -12.34 -1.35 3.86
C LYS A 453 -12.31 -0.24 2.80
N VAL A 454 -11.14 0.30 2.49
CA VAL A 454 -10.98 1.31 1.45
C VAL A 454 -10.45 0.68 0.16
N PRO A 455 -10.98 1.06 -1.03
CA PRO A 455 -10.66 0.45 -2.31
C PRO A 455 -9.36 1.01 -2.91
N ALA A 456 -8.25 0.88 -2.21
CA ALA A 456 -6.94 1.31 -2.66
C ALA A 456 -6.46 0.47 -3.86
N ILE A 457 -5.83 1.11 -4.85
CA ILE A 457 -5.25 0.43 -6.02
C ILE A 457 -3.72 0.53 -5.91
N TYR A 458 -3.07 -0.63 -5.91
CA TYR A 458 -1.61 -0.74 -5.87
C TYR A 458 -1.10 -1.31 -7.19
N LEU A 459 -0.17 -0.62 -7.84
CA LEU A 459 0.45 -1.03 -9.10
C LEU A 459 1.89 -1.45 -8.82
N PHE A 460 2.13 -2.76 -8.78
CA PHE A 460 3.43 -3.33 -8.50
C PHE A 460 4.02 -3.93 -9.77
N SER A 461 5.07 -3.33 -10.30
CA SER A 461 5.79 -3.90 -11.45
C SER A 461 7.05 -4.65 -11.03
N HIS A 462 7.73 -5.29 -12.03
CA HIS A 462 8.93 -6.09 -11.78
C HIS A 462 8.61 -7.31 -10.90
N ASP A 463 7.71 -8.13 -11.43
CA ASP A 463 6.95 -9.15 -10.68
C ASP A 463 7.74 -10.41 -10.32
N THR A 464 8.92 -10.68 -10.92
CA THR A 464 9.70 -11.92 -10.71
C THR A 464 11.20 -11.70 -10.81
N VAL A 465 11.97 -12.78 -10.57
CA VAL A 465 13.42 -12.82 -10.82
C VAL A 465 13.80 -12.65 -12.30
N ALA A 466 12.84 -12.77 -13.23
CA ALA A 466 13.02 -12.45 -14.64
C ALA A 466 13.33 -10.96 -14.92
N LEU A 467 13.32 -10.13 -13.89
CA LEU A 467 13.87 -8.79 -13.89
C LEU A 467 15.34 -8.74 -14.33
N GLY A 468 16.14 -9.73 -13.93
CA GLY A 468 17.50 -9.95 -14.46
C GLY A 468 18.57 -9.19 -13.68
N GLU A 469 19.24 -8.24 -14.35
CA GLU A 469 20.52 -7.64 -13.95
C GLU A 469 20.46 -6.89 -12.62
N ASP A 470 19.31 -6.32 -12.23
CA ASP A 470 19.13 -5.61 -10.95
C ASP A 470 19.38 -6.51 -9.72
N GLY A 471 19.24 -7.81 -9.89
CA GLY A 471 19.63 -8.81 -8.91
C GLY A 471 18.72 -8.94 -7.68
N PRO A 472 19.15 -9.72 -6.68
CA PRO A 472 18.30 -10.18 -5.56
C PRO A 472 17.62 -9.08 -4.74
N THR A 473 18.22 -7.89 -4.64
CA THR A 473 17.64 -6.76 -3.88
C THR A 473 16.40 -6.16 -4.53
N HIS A 474 16.16 -6.46 -5.81
CA HIS A 474 15.03 -5.97 -6.61
C HIS A 474 14.13 -7.11 -7.10
N GLN A 475 14.55 -8.35 -6.95
CA GLN A 475 13.85 -9.56 -7.38
C GLN A 475 12.95 -10.09 -6.27
N PRO A 476 11.62 -9.99 -6.41
CA PRO A 476 10.68 -10.49 -5.40
C PRO A 476 10.68 -12.02 -5.36
N ILE A 477 10.46 -12.58 -4.19
CA ILE A 477 10.25 -14.01 -3.93
C ILE A 477 9.00 -14.21 -3.08
N GLU A 478 8.97 -13.65 -1.86
CA GLU A 478 7.91 -13.85 -0.87
C GLU A 478 6.81 -12.77 -0.92
N GLN A 479 7.02 -11.66 -1.60
CA GLN A 479 6.13 -10.49 -1.55
C GLN A 479 4.72 -10.81 -2.06
N LEU A 480 4.60 -11.64 -3.10
CA LEU A 480 3.30 -12.05 -3.62
C LEU A 480 2.53 -12.91 -2.60
N ALA A 481 3.20 -13.86 -1.97
CA ALA A 481 2.62 -14.67 -0.91
C ALA A 481 2.23 -13.82 0.31
N MET A 482 3.05 -12.83 0.65
CA MET A 482 2.78 -11.86 1.72
C MET A 482 1.51 -11.05 1.45
N LEU A 483 1.32 -10.57 0.22
CA LEU A 483 0.11 -9.82 -0.16
C LEU A 483 -1.14 -10.70 -0.10
N ARG A 484 -1.09 -11.93 -0.63
CA ARG A 484 -2.18 -12.92 -0.58
C ARG A 484 -2.54 -13.35 0.84
N ALA A 485 -1.60 -13.26 1.78
CA ALA A 485 -1.84 -13.58 3.20
C ALA A 485 -2.59 -12.47 3.97
N ILE A 486 -2.76 -11.27 3.42
CA ILE A 486 -3.49 -10.19 4.08
C ILE A 486 -4.99 -10.36 3.82
N PRO A 487 -5.82 -10.54 4.87
CA PRO A 487 -7.26 -10.65 4.68
C PRO A 487 -7.86 -9.41 3.99
N ASN A 488 -8.88 -9.60 3.16
CA ASN A 488 -9.58 -8.54 2.43
C ASN A 488 -8.66 -7.72 1.50
N VAL A 489 -7.71 -8.38 0.83
CA VAL A 489 -6.92 -7.79 -0.27
C VAL A 489 -7.12 -8.68 -1.50
N ASN A 490 -7.48 -8.10 -2.63
CA ASN A 490 -7.50 -8.81 -3.91
C ASN A 490 -6.15 -8.62 -4.61
N VAL A 491 -5.54 -9.73 -5.00
CA VAL A 491 -4.26 -9.73 -5.71
C VAL A 491 -4.48 -10.27 -7.13
N TRP A 492 -4.11 -9.47 -8.14
CA TRP A 492 -4.21 -9.82 -9.55
C TRP A 492 -2.83 -9.88 -10.18
N ARG A 493 -2.45 -11.02 -10.72
CA ARG A 493 -1.22 -11.21 -11.49
C ARG A 493 -1.55 -11.67 -12.91
N PRO A 494 -1.81 -10.71 -13.82
CA PRO A 494 -2.29 -11.00 -15.18
C PRO A 494 -1.20 -11.62 -16.05
N ALA A 495 -1.60 -12.57 -16.90
CA ALA A 495 -0.75 -13.25 -17.86
C ALA A 495 -0.55 -12.47 -19.16
N ASP A 496 -1.46 -11.54 -19.48
CA ASP A 496 -1.46 -10.80 -20.74
C ASP A 496 -2.26 -9.49 -20.66
N ALA A 497 -2.47 -8.84 -21.80
CA ALA A 497 -3.18 -7.58 -21.90
C ALA A 497 -4.67 -7.69 -21.53
N ARG A 498 -5.37 -8.79 -21.88
CA ARG A 498 -6.78 -9.00 -21.57
C ARG A 498 -7.01 -9.19 -20.08
N GLU A 499 -6.17 -10.01 -19.43
CA GLU A 499 -6.22 -10.19 -17.98
C GLU A 499 -5.83 -8.90 -17.24
N THR A 500 -4.90 -8.09 -17.79
CA THR A 500 -4.55 -6.77 -17.21
C THR A 500 -5.75 -5.83 -17.23
N ALA A 501 -6.49 -5.80 -18.34
CA ALA A 501 -7.70 -4.99 -18.44
C ALA A 501 -8.80 -5.48 -17.48
N THR A 502 -8.95 -6.79 -17.35
CA THR A 502 -9.87 -7.39 -16.36
C THR A 502 -9.48 -7.00 -14.94
N ALA A 503 -8.20 -7.06 -14.59
CA ALA A 503 -7.69 -6.68 -13.26
C ALA A 503 -8.00 -5.21 -12.94
N TRP A 504 -7.81 -4.30 -13.89
CA TRP A 504 -8.17 -2.89 -13.76
C TRP A 504 -9.69 -2.69 -13.57
N LYS A 505 -10.50 -3.40 -14.35
CA LYS A 505 -11.96 -3.38 -14.20
C LYS A 505 -12.36 -3.79 -12.78
N GLN A 506 -11.84 -4.91 -12.29
CA GLN A 506 -12.13 -5.40 -10.94
C GLN A 506 -11.64 -4.42 -9.86
N ALA A 507 -10.46 -3.81 -10.04
CA ALA A 507 -9.95 -2.79 -9.13
C ALA A 507 -10.86 -1.55 -9.08
N MET A 508 -11.34 -1.07 -10.21
CA MET A 508 -12.23 0.09 -10.27
C MET A 508 -13.63 -0.20 -9.73
N LEU A 509 -14.18 -1.39 -9.94
CA LEU A 509 -15.48 -1.81 -9.40
C LEU A 509 -15.44 -2.07 -7.89
N SER A 510 -14.25 -2.27 -7.31
CA SER A 510 -14.12 -2.50 -5.87
C SER A 510 -14.51 -1.26 -5.07
N LYS A 511 -15.42 -1.44 -4.09
CA LYS A 511 -15.89 -0.38 -3.19
C LYS A 511 -15.27 -0.45 -1.79
N LYS A 512 -14.83 -1.64 -1.35
CA LYS A 512 -14.42 -1.90 0.03
C LYS A 512 -13.15 -2.75 0.18
N THR A 513 -12.57 -3.20 -0.95
CA THR A 513 -11.44 -4.12 -0.94
C THR A 513 -10.28 -3.51 -1.70
N PRO A 514 -9.11 -3.32 -1.09
CA PRO A 514 -7.93 -2.90 -1.82
C PRO A 514 -7.52 -3.96 -2.84
N THR A 515 -6.99 -3.51 -3.98
CA THR A 515 -6.58 -4.36 -5.09
C THR A 515 -5.13 -4.10 -5.47
N ALA A 516 -4.32 -5.16 -5.51
CA ALA A 516 -2.93 -5.13 -5.97
C ALA A 516 -2.83 -5.75 -7.36
N LEU A 517 -2.33 -4.99 -8.34
CA LEU A 517 -2.00 -5.46 -9.69
C LEU A 517 -0.50 -5.75 -9.75
N ILE A 518 -0.14 -6.98 -10.03
CA ILE A 518 1.23 -7.48 -10.08
C ILE A 518 1.64 -7.63 -11.55
N LEU A 519 2.52 -6.76 -12.01
CA LEU A 519 2.73 -6.46 -13.42
C LEU A 519 4.14 -6.83 -13.89
N SER A 520 4.26 -7.44 -15.07
CA SER A 520 5.53 -7.86 -15.65
C SER A 520 6.36 -6.68 -16.16
N ARG A 521 7.70 -6.81 -16.06
CA ARG A 521 8.65 -5.94 -16.75
C ARG A 521 8.83 -6.34 -18.23
N GLN A 522 8.94 -7.64 -18.49
CA GLN A 522 9.10 -8.24 -19.81
C GLN A 522 7.77 -8.20 -20.59
N ASN A 523 7.88 -8.21 -21.91
CA ASN A 523 6.72 -8.33 -22.77
C ASN A 523 6.11 -9.74 -22.69
N LEU A 524 4.78 -9.79 -22.70
CA LEU A 524 4.00 -11.02 -22.72
C LEU A 524 3.02 -10.97 -23.91
N PRO A 525 2.91 -12.04 -24.71
CA PRO A 525 1.92 -12.09 -25.77
C PRO A 525 0.52 -12.28 -25.20
N THR A 526 -0.46 -11.66 -25.82
CA THR A 526 -1.88 -11.98 -25.54
C THR A 526 -2.16 -13.40 -26.01
N LEU A 527 -2.60 -14.24 -25.08
CA LEU A 527 -2.66 -15.68 -25.23
C LEU A 527 -3.96 -16.11 -25.91
N VAL A 528 -3.87 -17.11 -26.79
CA VAL A 528 -5.04 -17.79 -27.35
C VAL A 528 -5.84 -18.43 -26.20
N GLY A 529 -7.13 -18.17 -26.14
CA GLY A 529 -8.02 -18.63 -25.07
C GLY A 529 -8.16 -17.68 -23.87
N SER A 530 -7.30 -16.64 -23.78
CA SER A 530 -7.50 -15.57 -22.82
C SER A 530 -8.73 -14.74 -23.18
N ASN A 531 -9.56 -14.41 -22.18
CA ASN A 531 -10.74 -13.57 -22.40
C ASN A 531 -11.17 -12.86 -21.09
N TYR A 532 -11.87 -11.73 -21.25
CA TYR A 532 -12.25 -10.86 -20.13
C TYR A 532 -13.24 -11.50 -19.16
N ASN A 533 -14.23 -12.24 -19.69
CA ASN A 533 -15.33 -12.78 -18.88
C ASN A 533 -14.85 -13.88 -17.95
N ASP A 534 -14.09 -14.84 -18.49
CA ASP A 534 -13.59 -15.95 -17.67
C ASP A 534 -12.50 -15.49 -16.71
N ALA A 535 -11.62 -14.58 -17.15
CA ALA A 535 -10.60 -13.97 -16.26
C ALA A 535 -11.24 -13.25 -15.06
N SER A 536 -12.43 -12.64 -15.22
CA SER A 536 -13.14 -11.95 -14.13
C SER A 536 -13.52 -12.84 -12.97
N LYS A 537 -13.57 -14.16 -13.17
CA LYS A 537 -13.81 -15.17 -12.13
C LYS A 537 -12.55 -15.49 -11.30
N GLY A 538 -11.42 -14.88 -11.63
CA GLY A 538 -10.15 -15.06 -10.92
C GLY A 538 -9.34 -16.29 -11.32
N GLY A 539 -9.94 -17.26 -12.02
CA GLY A 539 -9.29 -18.46 -12.55
C GLY A 539 -10.15 -19.19 -13.57
N TYR A 540 -9.54 -19.68 -14.64
CA TYR A 540 -10.25 -20.32 -15.74
C TYR A 540 -9.35 -21.24 -16.56
N VAL A 541 -9.96 -22.14 -17.34
CA VAL A 541 -9.25 -23.03 -18.26
C VAL A 541 -8.88 -22.26 -19.53
N ILE A 542 -7.61 -21.86 -19.66
CA ILE A 542 -7.13 -21.16 -20.86
C ILE A 542 -6.86 -22.12 -22.02
N SER A 543 -6.49 -23.40 -21.73
CA SER A 543 -6.30 -24.43 -22.74
C SER A 543 -6.76 -25.78 -22.23
N LYS A 544 -7.86 -26.29 -22.81
CA LYS A 544 -8.46 -27.59 -22.44
C LYS A 544 -7.57 -28.75 -22.90
N GLU A 545 -7.71 -29.89 -22.23
CA GLU A 545 -7.22 -31.18 -22.71
C GLU A 545 -7.85 -31.55 -24.09
N VAL A 546 -7.14 -32.30 -24.90
CA VAL A 546 -7.62 -32.70 -26.25
C VAL A 546 -8.56 -33.88 -26.19
N LYS A 547 -8.31 -34.89 -25.34
CA LYS A 547 -9.10 -36.12 -25.21
C LYS A 547 -9.46 -36.47 -23.79
N LYS A 548 -8.45 -36.62 -22.91
CA LYS A 548 -8.62 -37.05 -21.52
C LYS A 548 -7.67 -36.29 -20.63
N LEU A 549 -8.20 -35.73 -19.56
CA LEU A 549 -7.39 -35.03 -18.58
C LEU A 549 -6.48 -36.00 -17.81
N ASP A 550 -5.18 -35.93 -18.07
CA ASP A 550 -4.16 -36.69 -17.36
C ASP A 550 -3.60 -35.89 -16.19
N PHE A 551 -3.43 -34.54 -16.37
CA PHE A 551 -2.84 -33.65 -15.37
C PHE A 551 -3.29 -32.18 -15.57
N THR A 552 -3.26 -31.36 -14.52
CA THR A 552 -3.62 -29.93 -14.57
C THR A 552 -2.39 -29.07 -14.23
N LEU A 553 -2.05 -28.16 -15.13
CA LEU A 553 -1.04 -27.12 -14.97
C LEU A 553 -1.74 -25.82 -14.56
N ILE A 554 -1.46 -25.28 -13.37
CA ILE A 554 -2.09 -24.06 -12.84
C ILE A 554 -1.02 -22.99 -12.75
N ALA A 555 -1.16 -21.90 -13.50
CA ALA A 555 -0.15 -20.84 -13.58
C ALA A 555 -0.76 -19.44 -13.41
N THR A 556 0.10 -18.48 -13.06
CA THR A 556 -0.25 -17.05 -13.03
C THR A 556 0.77 -16.25 -13.83
N GLY A 557 0.39 -15.06 -14.28
CA GLY A 557 1.32 -14.12 -14.91
C GLY A 557 2.09 -14.72 -16.09
N SER A 558 3.37 -14.41 -16.17
CA SER A 558 4.25 -14.87 -17.26
C SER A 558 4.36 -16.39 -17.37
N GLU A 559 4.11 -17.13 -16.31
CA GLU A 559 4.24 -18.58 -16.27
C GLU A 559 3.09 -19.30 -16.97
N VAL A 560 1.98 -18.63 -17.31
CA VAL A 560 0.93 -19.20 -18.15
C VAL A 560 1.46 -19.54 -19.55
N SER A 561 2.27 -18.65 -20.16
CA SER A 561 2.98 -18.92 -21.41
C SER A 561 3.93 -20.14 -21.31
N LEU A 562 4.64 -20.27 -20.19
CA LEU A 562 5.53 -21.41 -19.94
C LEU A 562 4.73 -22.72 -19.82
N ALA A 563 3.60 -22.70 -19.13
CA ALA A 563 2.72 -23.85 -18.97
C ALA A 563 2.11 -24.31 -20.31
N LEU A 564 1.73 -23.38 -21.20
CA LEU A 564 1.25 -23.70 -22.55
C LEU A 564 2.31 -24.40 -23.38
N LYS A 565 3.57 -23.91 -23.36
CA LYS A 565 4.69 -24.55 -24.03
C LYS A 565 5.00 -25.94 -23.45
N ALA A 566 4.92 -26.10 -22.13
CA ALA A 566 5.10 -27.40 -21.48
C ALA A 566 3.99 -28.40 -21.88
N LYS A 567 2.75 -27.92 -22.07
CA LYS A 567 1.65 -28.75 -22.62
C LYS A 567 1.99 -29.28 -23.99
N GLU A 568 2.57 -28.48 -24.90
CA GLU A 568 2.99 -28.93 -26.24
C GLU A 568 4.05 -30.03 -26.14
N GLU A 569 5.01 -29.89 -25.22
CA GLU A 569 6.03 -30.91 -24.97
C GLU A 569 5.45 -32.22 -24.41
N LEU A 570 4.50 -32.15 -23.49
CA LEU A 570 3.84 -33.30 -22.90
C LEU A 570 2.93 -34.04 -23.90
N LEU A 571 2.30 -33.30 -24.83
CA LEU A 571 1.45 -33.88 -25.84
C LEU A 571 2.22 -34.80 -26.82
N LYS A 572 3.53 -34.53 -27.06
CA LYS A 572 4.41 -35.39 -27.85
C LYS A 572 4.52 -36.80 -27.25
N ASP A 573 4.43 -36.90 -25.93
CA ASP A 573 4.45 -38.17 -25.19
C ASP A 573 3.02 -38.70 -24.89
N LYS A 574 2.01 -38.14 -25.55
CA LYS A 574 0.58 -38.47 -25.37
C LYS A 574 0.07 -38.22 -23.93
N ILE A 575 0.71 -37.35 -23.19
CA ILE A 575 0.25 -36.87 -21.88
C ILE A 575 -0.63 -35.64 -22.15
N ASP A 576 -1.94 -35.78 -21.92
CA ASP A 576 -2.92 -34.76 -22.26
C ASP A 576 -3.23 -33.92 -21.01
N VAL A 577 -2.77 -32.70 -21.02
CA VAL A 577 -2.89 -31.79 -19.86
C VAL A 577 -3.79 -30.59 -20.14
N ARG A 578 -4.44 -30.12 -19.10
CA ARG A 578 -5.15 -28.85 -19.06
C ARG A 578 -4.24 -27.75 -18.54
N VAL A 579 -4.34 -26.53 -19.09
CA VAL A 579 -3.70 -25.34 -18.55
C VAL A 579 -4.77 -24.42 -18.00
N VAL A 580 -4.59 -24.00 -16.76
CA VAL A 580 -5.43 -23.04 -16.03
C VAL A 580 -4.63 -21.76 -15.83
N SER A 581 -5.18 -20.61 -16.23
CA SER A 581 -4.74 -19.32 -15.78
C SER A 581 -5.47 -18.95 -14.49
N LEU A 582 -4.74 -18.58 -13.44
CA LEU A 582 -5.28 -18.23 -12.11
C LEU A 582 -4.82 -16.82 -11.72
N PRO A 583 -5.29 -15.76 -12.42
CA PRO A 583 -4.82 -14.40 -12.18
C PRO A 583 -5.14 -13.84 -10.78
N SER A 584 -6.18 -14.35 -10.08
CA SER A 584 -6.51 -13.93 -8.72
C SER A 584 -7.04 -15.09 -7.88
N MET A 585 -6.26 -15.53 -6.91
CA MET A 585 -6.65 -16.61 -5.97
C MET A 585 -7.85 -16.22 -5.11
N GLU A 586 -7.89 -14.98 -4.63
CA GLU A 586 -8.90 -14.48 -3.73
C GLU A 586 -10.27 -14.45 -4.41
N VAL A 587 -10.33 -13.97 -5.65
CA VAL A 587 -11.56 -13.93 -6.45
C VAL A 587 -11.98 -15.34 -6.88
N PHE A 588 -11.04 -16.20 -7.27
CA PHE A 588 -11.35 -17.58 -7.65
C PHE A 588 -11.97 -18.38 -6.50
N LYS A 589 -11.52 -18.18 -5.27
CA LYS A 589 -12.07 -18.82 -4.06
C LYS A 589 -13.51 -18.41 -3.75
N THR A 590 -14.00 -17.33 -4.30
CA THR A 590 -15.40 -16.90 -4.12
C THR A 590 -16.38 -17.58 -5.10
N GLN A 591 -15.86 -18.32 -6.09
CA GLN A 591 -16.69 -19.08 -7.01
C GLN A 591 -17.30 -20.31 -6.33
N ASP A 592 -18.36 -20.86 -6.93
CA ASP A 592 -18.94 -22.10 -6.44
C ASP A 592 -18.00 -23.30 -6.59
N GLU A 593 -18.20 -24.32 -5.76
CA GLU A 593 -17.34 -25.50 -5.70
C GLU A 593 -17.35 -26.29 -7.03
N ASP A 594 -18.48 -26.32 -7.72
CA ASP A 594 -18.63 -27.02 -9.00
C ASP A 594 -17.76 -26.35 -10.06
N TYR A 595 -17.75 -25.00 -10.14
CA TYR A 595 -16.88 -24.25 -11.05
C TYR A 595 -15.40 -24.47 -10.70
N ILE A 596 -15.03 -24.38 -9.41
CA ILE A 596 -13.65 -24.62 -8.97
C ILE A 596 -13.18 -26.02 -9.38
N ASN A 597 -14.03 -27.04 -9.17
CA ASN A 597 -13.74 -28.42 -9.53
C ASN A 597 -13.72 -28.64 -11.06
N GLU A 598 -14.57 -27.96 -11.81
CA GLU A 598 -14.52 -27.96 -13.28
C GLU A 598 -13.19 -27.40 -13.79
N VAL A 599 -12.76 -26.26 -13.27
CA VAL A 599 -11.52 -25.58 -13.70
C VAL A 599 -10.27 -26.39 -13.32
N LEU A 600 -10.15 -26.81 -12.06
CA LEU A 600 -8.94 -27.46 -11.54
C LEU A 600 -8.85 -28.97 -11.86
N GLY A 601 -9.98 -29.60 -12.25
CA GLY A 601 -10.08 -31.06 -12.30
C GLY A 601 -10.22 -31.67 -10.88
N LYS A 602 -10.91 -32.81 -10.75
CA LYS A 602 -11.28 -33.36 -9.44
C LYS A 602 -10.12 -33.99 -8.66
N ASP A 603 -9.06 -34.45 -9.33
CA ASP A 603 -7.94 -35.14 -8.68
C ASP A 603 -6.84 -34.15 -8.25
N TYR A 604 -6.84 -33.81 -6.95
CA TYR A 604 -5.86 -32.93 -6.34
C TYR A 604 -4.39 -33.40 -6.53
N ASN A 605 -4.17 -34.72 -6.58
CA ASN A 605 -2.81 -35.28 -6.75
C ASN A 605 -2.26 -35.09 -8.16
N LYS A 606 -3.12 -34.73 -9.12
CA LYS A 606 -2.78 -34.46 -10.51
C LYS A 606 -2.76 -32.97 -10.84
N ARG A 607 -2.39 -32.13 -9.88
CA ARG A 607 -2.30 -30.68 -10.06
C ARG A 607 -0.91 -30.19 -9.69
N ILE A 608 -0.34 -29.30 -10.50
CA ILE A 608 0.92 -28.60 -10.24
C ILE A 608 0.71 -27.10 -10.39
N ALA A 609 1.15 -26.35 -9.39
CA ALA A 609 1.20 -24.89 -9.41
C ALA A 609 2.52 -24.39 -10.00
N ILE A 610 2.46 -23.37 -10.82
CA ILE A 610 3.60 -22.85 -11.59
C ILE A 610 3.68 -21.34 -11.37
N GLU A 611 4.68 -20.90 -10.63
CA GLU A 611 4.90 -19.49 -10.33
C GLU A 611 6.39 -19.27 -10.01
N LEU A 612 7.01 -18.31 -10.68
CA LEU A 612 8.44 -17.98 -10.53
C LEU A 612 8.67 -17.13 -9.25
N LEU A 613 8.08 -17.56 -8.14
CA LEU A 613 8.04 -16.94 -6.82
C LEU A 613 7.91 -18.04 -5.75
N SER A 614 7.67 -17.66 -4.49
CA SER A 614 7.52 -18.57 -3.36
C SER A 614 6.37 -19.57 -3.51
N PRO A 615 6.54 -20.85 -3.14
CA PRO A 615 5.46 -21.84 -3.15
C PRO A 615 4.36 -21.59 -2.10
N PHE A 616 4.56 -20.64 -1.21
CA PHE A 616 3.68 -20.43 -0.06
C PHE A 616 2.25 -20.05 -0.50
N GLY A 617 1.26 -20.80 0.00
CA GLY A 617 -0.16 -20.64 -0.34
C GLY A 617 -0.65 -21.53 -1.48
N TRP A 618 0.22 -22.06 -2.34
CA TRP A 618 -0.16 -22.86 -3.50
C TRP A 618 -0.76 -24.24 -3.16
N HIS A 619 -0.43 -24.80 -1.99
CA HIS A 619 -0.98 -26.11 -1.57
C HIS A 619 -2.49 -26.11 -1.31
N GLU A 620 -3.14 -24.97 -1.32
CA GLU A 620 -4.61 -24.88 -1.34
C GLU A 620 -5.18 -25.35 -2.69
N PHE A 621 -4.45 -25.19 -3.79
CA PHE A 621 -4.90 -25.45 -5.16
C PHE A 621 -4.28 -26.69 -5.79
N ALA A 622 -3.03 -26.99 -5.46
CA ALA A 622 -2.25 -28.04 -6.10
C ALA A 622 -1.37 -28.82 -5.13
N LYS A 623 -1.26 -30.13 -5.37
CA LYS A 623 -0.36 -31.03 -4.60
C LYS A 623 1.11 -30.71 -4.85
N HIS A 624 1.45 -30.38 -6.08
CA HIS A 624 2.83 -30.19 -6.54
C HIS A 624 3.06 -28.73 -6.91
N THR A 625 4.32 -28.28 -6.81
CA THR A 625 4.72 -26.94 -7.20
C THR A 625 5.95 -26.94 -8.10
N PHE A 626 5.96 -26.01 -9.06
CA PHE A 626 7.12 -25.63 -9.86
C PHE A 626 7.37 -24.14 -9.61
N THR A 627 8.12 -23.87 -8.56
CA THR A 627 8.28 -22.55 -7.90
C THR A 627 9.73 -22.40 -7.45
N ILE A 628 10.08 -21.25 -6.90
CA ILE A 628 11.44 -21.02 -6.36
C ILE A 628 11.39 -20.73 -4.86
N SER A 629 12.43 -21.23 -4.14
CA SER A 629 12.57 -21.06 -2.69
C SER A 629 13.93 -20.47 -2.31
N ARG A 630 14.59 -19.77 -3.24
CA ARG A 630 15.88 -19.11 -3.04
C ARG A 630 15.85 -17.73 -3.69
N PHE A 631 16.73 -16.85 -3.24
CA PHE A 631 16.94 -15.58 -3.92
C PHE A 631 17.43 -15.77 -5.34
N GLY A 632 17.11 -14.81 -6.21
CA GLY A 632 17.56 -14.75 -7.57
C GLY A 632 19.05 -14.39 -7.71
N LEU A 633 19.45 -14.04 -8.91
CA LEU A 633 20.86 -13.74 -9.27
C LEU A 633 20.91 -12.47 -10.12
N SER A 634 22.01 -11.75 -10.06
CA SER A 634 22.29 -10.61 -10.94
C SER A 634 22.96 -11.12 -12.22
N ALA A 635 22.17 -11.30 -13.28
CA ALA A 635 22.60 -11.72 -14.60
C ALA A 635 21.52 -11.37 -15.63
N PRO A 636 21.77 -11.46 -16.95
CA PRO A 636 20.74 -11.38 -17.97
C PRO A 636 19.59 -12.37 -17.67
N MET A 637 18.35 -11.96 -17.94
CA MET A 637 17.14 -12.77 -17.64
C MET A 637 17.26 -14.23 -18.08
N LYS A 638 17.81 -14.47 -19.29
CA LYS A 638 17.97 -15.81 -19.83
C LYS A 638 18.86 -16.67 -18.94
N ASP A 639 20.00 -16.15 -18.52
CA ASP A 639 20.97 -16.86 -17.70
C ASP A 639 20.42 -17.16 -16.30
N VAL A 640 19.64 -16.20 -15.74
CA VAL A 640 18.93 -16.41 -14.46
C VAL A 640 17.95 -17.57 -14.58
N LEU A 641 17.10 -17.59 -15.61
CA LEU A 641 16.11 -18.66 -15.81
C LEU A 641 16.75 -20.01 -16.08
N GLU A 642 17.83 -20.06 -16.87
CA GLU A 642 18.62 -21.28 -17.12
C GLU A 642 19.27 -21.80 -15.83
N SER A 643 19.85 -20.91 -15.00
CA SER A 643 20.46 -21.29 -13.72
C SER A 643 19.44 -21.82 -12.69
N LEU A 644 18.18 -21.45 -12.85
CA LEU A 644 17.06 -21.94 -12.05
C LEU A 644 16.42 -23.19 -12.63
N GLU A 645 16.86 -23.65 -13.80
CA GLU A 645 16.21 -24.71 -14.59
C GLU A 645 14.71 -24.43 -14.82
N TYR A 646 14.34 -23.15 -14.94
CA TYR A 646 12.95 -22.73 -15.03
C TYR A 646 12.53 -22.60 -16.50
N THR A 647 12.34 -23.75 -17.12
CA THR A 647 12.05 -23.88 -18.56
C THR A 647 10.81 -24.75 -18.81
N PRO A 648 10.14 -24.61 -19.97
CA PRO A 648 9.02 -25.49 -20.35
C PRO A 648 9.39 -26.98 -20.33
N GLU A 649 10.61 -27.33 -20.75
CA GLU A 649 11.11 -28.69 -20.74
C GLU A 649 11.28 -29.24 -19.32
N ALA A 650 11.84 -28.43 -18.40
CA ALA A 650 11.99 -28.81 -16.98
C ALA A 650 10.63 -29.06 -16.33
N LEU A 651 9.65 -28.19 -16.59
CA LEU A 651 8.27 -28.38 -16.12
C LEU A 651 7.67 -29.68 -16.69
N ALA A 652 7.83 -29.94 -18.01
CA ALA A 652 7.34 -31.16 -18.62
C ALA A 652 8.00 -32.41 -18.01
N ASN A 653 9.31 -32.36 -17.75
CA ASN A 653 10.03 -33.46 -17.08
C ASN A 653 9.51 -33.70 -15.67
N LYS A 654 9.19 -32.61 -14.89
CA LYS A 654 8.61 -32.72 -13.57
C LYS A 654 7.23 -33.42 -13.61
N VAL A 655 6.40 -33.10 -14.59
CA VAL A 655 5.11 -33.77 -14.78
C VAL A 655 5.28 -35.25 -15.15
N ARG A 656 6.23 -35.57 -16.03
CA ARG A 656 6.57 -36.98 -16.38
C ARG A 656 7.00 -37.77 -15.14
N GLU A 657 7.86 -37.18 -14.33
CA GLU A 657 8.32 -37.77 -13.05
C GLU A 657 7.14 -38.09 -12.12
N ILE A 658 6.23 -37.12 -11.92
CA ILE A 658 5.04 -37.30 -11.08
C ILE A 658 4.12 -38.39 -11.59
N LEU A 659 3.97 -38.50 -12.92
CA LEU A 659 3.14 -39.53 -13.57
C LEU A 659 3.84 -40.90 -13.72
N GLY A 660 5.14 -41.00 -13.37
CA GLY A 660 5.93 -42.21 -13.53
C GLY A 660 6.23 -42.58 -14.98
N VAL A 661 6.13 -41.63 -15.92
CA VAL A 661 6.40 -41.81 -17.33
C VAL A 661 7.87 -41.56 -17.60
N LYS A 662 8.59 -42.58 -18.09
CA LYS A 662 9.99 -42.41 -18.56
C LYS A 662 10.00 -41.82 -19.97
N LYS A 663 10.80 -40.77 -20.21
CA LYS A 663 11.05 -40.24 -21.54
C LYS A 663 11.71 -41.36 -22.38
N GLU A 664 11.10 -41.76 -23.49
CA GLU A 664 11.80 -42.58 -24.46
C GLU A 664 12.93 -41.75 -25.06
N VAL A 665 14.14 -41.99 -24.60
CA VAL A 665 15.34 -41.40 -25.20
C VAL A 665 15.49 -42.12 -26.57
N LYS A 666 15.15 -41.45 -27.65
CA LYS A 666 15.60 -41.87 -28.97
C LYS A 666 17.12 -41.87 -28.95
N LYS A 667 17.71 -43.07 -28.83
CA LYS A 667 19.16 -43.27 -28.75
C LYS A 667 19.90 -42.85 -30.05
N ASP A 668 19.16 -42.66 -31.13
CA ASP A 668 19.75 -42.52 -32.46
C ASP A 668 20.36 -41.13 -32.76
N VAL A 669 19.87 -40.05 -32.15
CA VAL A 669 20.37 -38.69 -32.48
C VAL A 669 21.66 -38.33 -31.74
N LYS A 670 21.89 -38.86 -30.53
CA LYS A 670 23.14 -38.57 -29.78
C LYS A 670 24.34 -39.37 -30.24
N GLU A 671 24.14 -40.55 -30.82
CA GLU A 671 25.24 -41.32 -31.41
C GLU A 671 25.63 -40.83 -32.81
N GLU A 672 24.66 -40.37 -33.62
CA GLU A 672 24.96 -39.72 -34.91
C GLU A 672 25.63 -38.35 -34.72
N ALA A 673 25.13 -37.49 -33.83
CA ALA A 673 25.76 -36.22 -33.53
C ALA A 673 27.18 -36.36 -32.91
N LYS A 674 27.44 -37.42 -32.12
CA LYS A 674 28.80 -37.70 -31.63
C LYS A 674 29.70 -38.24 -32.69
N LYS A 675 29.20 -39.01 -33.69
CA LYS A 675 29.99 -39.47 -34.84
C LYS A 675 30.34 -38.33 -35.78
N GLU A 676 29.35 -37.46 -36.13
CA GLU A 676 29.62 -36.28 -36.96
C GLU A 676 30.59 -35.30 -36.30
N THR A 677 30.44 -35.03 -34.99
CA THR A 677 31.33 -34.13 -34.24
C THR A 677 32.76 -34.71 -34.17
N ASN A 678 32.93 -36.05 -34.00
CA ASN A 678 34.24 -36.66 -33.96
C ASN A 678 34.90 -36.76 -35.35
N GLU A 679 34.14 -36.86 -36.44
CA GLU A 679 34.68 -36.80 -37.81
C GLU A 679 35.13 -35.36 -38.15
N VAL A 680 34.35 -34.34 -37.83
CA VAL A 680 34.72 -32.94 -38.07
C VAL A 680 35.96 -32.54 -37.25
N VAL A 681 36.05 -32.93 -35.98
CA VAL A 681 37.23 -32.64 -35.13
C VAL A 681 38.46 -33.38 -35.63
N LYS A 682 38.32 -34.55 -36.22
CA LYS A 682 39.44 -35.28 -36.84
C LYS A 682 39.93 -34.63 -38.16
N GLU A 683 39.00 -34.15 -38.99
CA GLU A 683 39.37 -33.41 -40.21
C GLU A 683 40.03 -32.08 -39.96
N GLU A 684 39.57 -31.34 -38.93
CA GLU A 684 40.19 -30.05 -38.50
C GLU A 684 41.58 -30.28 -37.92
N ALA A 685 41.77 -31.31 -37.05
CA ALA A 685 43.07 -31.65 -36.49
C ALA A 685 44.10 -32.13 -37.58
N GLU A 686 43.64 -32.86 -38.61
CA GLU A 686 44.51 -33.24 -39.75
C GLU A 686 44.88 -32.06 -40.66
N LYS A 687 44.00 -31.03 -40.78
CA LYS A 687 44.30 -29.80 -41.50
C LYS A 687 45.31 -28.92 -40.75
N GLU A 688 45.10 -28.71 -39.44
CA GLU A 688 46.06 -27.99 -38.61
C GLU A 688 47.45 -28.64 -38.59
N THR A 689 47.52 -29.98 -38.50
CA THR A 689 48.79 -30.70 -38.53
C THR A 689 49.50 -30.54 -39.86
N LYS A 690 48.79 -30.51 -41.01
CA LYS A 690 49.35 -30.26 -42.32
C LYS A 690 49.84 -28.81 -42.51
N GLU A 691 49.17 -27.84 -41.95
CA GLU A 691 49.64 -26.44 -41.99
C GLU A 691 50.88 -26.25 -41.15
N ILE A 692 50.93 -26.80 -39.93
CA ILE A 692 52.09 -26.70 -39.03
C ILE A 692 53.34 -27.36 -39.70
N VAL A 693 53.17 -28.57 -40.28
CA VAL A 693 54.28 -29.25 -41.00
C VAL A 693 54.74 -28.44 -42.21
N LYS A 694 53.84 -27.74 -42.90
CA LYS A 694 54.22 -26.93 -44.07
C LYS A 694 54.96 -25.65 -43.62
N GLU A 695 54.59 -25.02 -42.52
CA GLU A 695 55.32 -23.88 -41.94
C GLU A 695 56.71 -24.28 -41.42
N GLU A 696 56.86 -25.46 -40.80
CA GLU A 696 58.17 -25.93 -40.34
C GLU A 696 59.09 -26.25 -41.51
N VAL A 697 58.61 -26.93 -42.59
CA VAL A 697 59.38 -27.19 -43.81
C VAL A 697 59.79 -25.92 -44.56
N GLU A 698 58.88 -24.89 -44.65
CA GLU A 698 59.22 -23.57 -45.21
C GLU A 698 60.27 -22.80 -44.38
N LYS A 699 60.28 -23.02 -43.08
CA LYS A 699 61.30 -22.41 -42.22
C LYS A 699 62.63 -23.07 -42.30
N GLU A 700 62.70 -24.40 -42.36
CA GLU A 700 63.96 -25.18 -42.63
C GLU A 700 64.54 -24.82 -43.98
N VAL A 701 63.72 -24.76 -45.04
CA VAL A 701 64.19 -24.37 -46.39
C VAL A 701 64.72 -22.93 -46.40
N LYS A 702 64.10 -21.99 -45.69
CA LYS A 702 64.64 -20.59 -45.57
C LYS A 702 65.97 -20.54 -44.81
N GLU A 703 66.14 -21.39 -43.79
CA GLU A 703 67.37 -21.44 -43.01
C GLU A 703 68.49 -22.12 -43.81
N GLU A 704 68.20 -23.10 -44.69
CA GLU A 704 69.19 -23.70 -45.62
C GLU A 704 69.62 -22.70 -46.67
N ILE A 705 68.71 -21.98 -47.31
CA ILE A 705 69.01 -20.91 -48.29
C ILE A 705 69.83 -19.83 -47.69
N ALA A 706 69.55 -19.44 -46.45
CA ALA A 706 70.34 -18.41 -45.74
C ALA A 706 71.76 -18.86 -45.38
N LYS A 707 71.97 -20.15 -45.14
CA LYS A 707 73.32 -20.75 -44.94
C LYS A 707 74.11 -20.83 -46.23
N GLU A 708 73.53 -21.21 -47.38
CA GLU A 708 74.16 -21.19 -48.67
C GLU A 708 74.58 -19.76 -49.11
N ALA A 709 73.70 -18.75 -48.88
CA ALA A 709 74.05 -17.37 -49.21
C ALA A 709 75.22 -16.84 -48.37
N VAL A 710 75.42 -17.30 -47.14
CA VAL A 710 76.54 -16.92 -46.27
C VAL A 710 77.85 -17.64 -46.66
N GLU A 711 77.77 -18.83 -47.31
CA GLU A 711 78.94 -19.52 -47.88
C GLU A 711 79.37 -18.92 -49.19
N GLU A 712 78.49 -18.41 -50.06
CA GLU A 712 78.81 -17.68 -51.26
C GLU A 712 79.48 -16.36 -51.00
N ASP A 713 78.97 -15.55 -50.00
CA ASP A 713 79.61 -14.27 -49.61
C ASP A 713 81.04 -14.48 -49.02
N LYS A 714 81.35 -15.60 -48.42
CA LYS A 714 82.68 -15.95 -47.93
C LYS A 714 83.70 -16.30 -49.02
N LYS A 715 83.24 -16.79 -50.18
CA LYS A 715 84.08 -17.09 -51.31
C LYS A 715 84.37 -15.87 -52.17
N GLU A 716 83.61 -14.78 -52.14
CA GLU A 716 83.92 -13.53 -52.85
C GLU A 716 84.88 -12.60 -52.12
N VAL A 717 85.06 -12.81 -50.80
CA VAL A 717 86.01 -11.96 -50.01
C VAL A 717 87.46 -12.48 -50.04
N GLU A 718 87.74 -13.75 -50.43
CA GLU A 718 89.07 -14.34 -50.55
C GLU A 718 89.76 -14.08 -51.94
N VAL A 719 89.21 -13.40 -52.91
CA VAL A 719 89.72 -13.11 -54.22
C VAL A 719 90.10 -11.62 -54.37
N LYS A 720 90.07 -10.80 -53.32
CA LYS A 720 90.55 -9.40 -53.32
C LYS A 720 91.43 -9.08 -52.13
N GLU A 721 92.57 -9.77 -51.99
CA GLU A 721 93.82 -9.23 -51.39
C GLU A 721 94.98 -9.63 -52.26
#